data_22a3ea4b46bc7f5a2c9f95780e4d9b29
#
_entry.id   22a3ea4b46bc7f5a2c9f95780e4d9b29
#
_cell.length_a   1.000
_cell.length_b   1.000
_cell.length_c   1.000
_cell.angle_alpha   90.00
_cell.angle_beta   90.00
_cell.angle_gamma   90.00
#
_symmetry.space_group_name_H-M   'P 1'
#
loop_
_entity.id
_entity.type
_entity.pdbx_description
1 polymer ?
#
loop_
_entity_poly.entity_id
_entity_poly.type
_entity_poly.pdbx_seq_one_letter_code
_entity_poly.pdbx_strand_id
1 'polypeptide(L)'
;MSADRLIVRGAREHNLKNVSIDLPRNALVVFTGLSGSGKSSLAFDTIFAEGQRRYVESLSAYARQFLGQMDKPDVDFIEGLSPAVSIDQKSTNRNPRSTVGTITEVYDYLRLLFARAGRPHCPNCGKAIAKQTPQNIVDQILAMTQGTKFLILAPVIRARKGEFLDLFKDFTTQGFARVRVDGVVYAIADVPKLKKQEKHTIEVVVDRMTVSVESKTRLTDSIETALRLANGLVILDFVDLKAGSPDKERTYSEHMACHDCELSFEELEPRSFSFNSPFGACPECTGIGTRLEVDEELVIPDDDLSISGGAIAPWSGGQSSEYFQRLLEGLAGELKFSLTNPWKKLPAKAKEAVLHGWDYEVHVKYKNRYGRVRNYSTGFEGVVAFIERRHSETDSDFSRDKYEAYMRETPCPVCKGTRLKPEVLAVTIGDKSIAEICELSIADCAEFLKKISLSAREKQIADRVLKEVHARLGFLLDVGLNYLSLARPAGTLSGGEAQRIRLATQIGSGLVGVLYVLDEPSIGLHQRDNRKLIDTLTRLRDLGNTLIVVEHDEDTIRTADWIVDIGPGAGEHGGHVVSSGDYTALINAKDSITGAYLSGRTKIETPKKRRPSDPKRILTVKGAKENNLQGIDVVFPLGNFVAVSGVSGSGKSTLVNDILYSVLANKLNGARIVPGRHRTITGLEHLDKVVHVDQSPIGRTPRSNPATYTGVFDKVRALFAETTEAKIRGYQQGRFSFNVKGGRCENCAGDGTITIEMNFLPDVYVPCEVCHGARYNRETLEVHYKGKTIAQVLDMSIEEGHAFFESVPAIARYLKTLNDVGLGYVRLGQSAPTLSGGEAQRVKLATELQRRSTGRTIYVLDEPTTGLHFEDVRKLLIVLNRLVDSGNTVIVIEHNLDVIKSADWVIDLGPEGGSGGGLVIAEGTPEQVAKNKKSYTGTFLAETLKA
;
A
#
# COMPACT_ATOMS: atom_id res chain seq x y z
N MET A 1 -43.43 -19.69 2.01
CA MET A 1 -42.93 -19.30 3.35
C MET A 1 -41.41 -19.42 3.51
N SER A 2 -40.62 -19.62 2.45
CA SER A 2 -39.15 -19.71 2.52
C SER A 2 -38.41 -18.41 2.16
N ALA A 3 -39.12 -17.32 1.91
CA ALA A 3 -38.49 -16.08 1.41
C ALA A 3 -37.69 -15.28 2.47
N ASP A 4 -37.87 -15.58 3.76
CA ASP A 4 -37.31 -14.78 4.86
C ASP A 4 -36.06 -15.41 5.55
N ARG A 5 -35.63 -16.57 5.10
CA ARG A 5 -34.49 -17.28 5.71
C ARG A 5 -33.48 -17.76 4.69
N LEU A 6 -32.20 -17.74 5.10
CA LEU A 6 -31.11 -18.42 4.46
C LEU A 6 -30.89 -19.76 5.17
N ILE A 7 -31.12 -20.86 4.47
CA ILE A 7 -31.10 -22.21 5.04
C ILE A 7 -29.87 -22.96 4.48
N VAL A 8 -28.99 -23.43 5.35
CA VAL A 8 -27.84 -24.28 5.00
C VAL A 8 -28.06 -25.66 5.61
N ARG A 9 -27.83 -26.70 4.84
CA ARG A 9 -27.90 -28.09 5.29
C ARG A 9 -26.70 -28.89 4.88
N GLY A 10 -26.08 -29.56 5.87
CA GLY A 10 -25.03 -30.53 5.63
C GLY A 10 -23.70 -29.93 5.15
N ALA A 11 -23.27 -28.79 5.68
CA ALA A 11 -21.98 -28.20 5.33
C ALA A 11 -20.81 -28.97 5.95
N ARG A 12 -19.82 -29.40 5.13
CA ARG A 12 -18.70 -30.24 5.52
C ARG A 12 -17.34 -29.71 5.04
N GLU A 13 -17.29 -28.46 4.55
CA GLU A 13 -16.02 -27.86 4.12
C GLU A 13 -14.99 -27.82 5.28
N HIS A 14 -13.77 -28.20 4.96
CA HIS A 14 -12.63 -28.23 5.89
C HIS A 14 -12.94 -29.02 7.18
N ASN A 15 -13.05 -28.33 8.30
CA ASN A 15 -13.30 -28.93 9.60
C ASN A 15 -14.78 -28.94 10.03
N LEU A 16 -15.70 -28.49 9.19
CA LEU A 16 -17.14 -28.48 9.51
C LEU A 16 -17.70 -29.88 9.66
N LYS A 17 -18.49 -30.11 10.70
CA LYS A 17 -19.07 -31.43 11.06
C LYS A 17 -20.54 -31.49 10.68
N ASN A 18 -20.85 -31.54 9.37
CA ASN A 18 -22.23 -31.66 8.85
C ASN A 18 -23.17 -30.56 9.40
N VAL A 19 -22.71 -29.32 9.30
CA VAL A 19 -23.41 -28.15 9.89
C VAL A 19 -24.70 -27.84 9.15
N SER A 20 -25.79 -27.68 9.94
CA SER A 20 -27.08 -27.22 9.43
C SER A 20 -27.58 -26.04 10.25
N ILE A 21 -27.91 -24.91 9.58
CA ILE A 21 -28.35 -23.66 10.21
C ILE A 21 -29.44 -22.96 9.40
N ASP A 22 -30.27 -22.20 10.12
CA ASP A 22 -31.31 -21.37 9.57
C ASP A 22 -31.10 -19.93 10.02
N LEU A 23 -30.69 -19.04 9.08
CA LEU A 23 -30.35 -17.65 9.36
C LEU A 23 -31.48 -16.70 8.93
N PRO A 24 -31.74 -15.62 9.65
CA PRO A 24 -32.65 -14.57 9.19
C PRO A 24 -32.02 -13.80 8.01
N ARG A 25 -32.85 -13.41 7.04
CA ARG A 25 -32.47 -12.48 5.99
C ARG A 25 -32.72 -11.04 6.46
N ASN A 26 -32.12 -10.08 5.77
CA ASN A 26 -32.20 -8.64 6.09
C ASN A 26 -31.80 -8.37 7.55
N ALA A 27 -30.77 -9.05 7.99
CA ALA A 27 -30.28 -9.04 9.36
C ALA A 27 -28.76 -8.94 9.40
N LEU A 28 -28.21 -8.45 10.49
CA LEU A 28 -26.80 -8.52 10.85
C LEU A 28 -26.56 -9.83 11.61
N VAL A 29 -25.94 -10.79 10.94
CA VAL A 29 -25.61 -12.11 11.48
C VAL A 29 -24.12 -12.13 11.79
N VAL A 30 -23.75 -12.46 13.02
CA VAL A 30 -22.34 -12.57 13.43
C VAL A 30 -21.95 -14.03 13.62
N PHE A 31 -20.87 -14.47 12.98
CA PHE A 31 -20.24 -15.76 13.21
C PHE A 31 -19.07 -15.57 14.15
N THR A 32 -19.11 -16.19 15.31
CA THR A 32 -18.08 -16.10 16.35
C THR A 32 -17.59 -17.48 16.80
N GLY A 33 -16.58 -17.54 17.67
CA GLY A 33 -15.94 -18.75 18.16
C GLY A 33 -14.42 -18.69 18.08
N LEU A 34 -13.72 -19.72 18.56
CA LEU A 34 -12.25 -19.77 18.59
C LEU A 34 -11.62 -19.62 17.20
N SER A 35 -10.37 -19.14 17.15
CA SER A 35 -9.58 -19.16 15.90
C SER A 35 -9.45 -20.63 15.42
N GLY A 36 -9.70 -20.87 14.11
CA GLY A 36 -9.69 -22.23 13.54
C GLY A 36 -10.93 -23.09 13.89
N SER A 37 -12.00 -22.53 14.44
CA SER A 37 -13.23 -23.29 14.76
C SER A 37 -14.10 -23.64 13.55
N GLY A 38 -13.86 -23.02 12.36
CA GLY A 38 -14.62 -23.25 11.12
C GLY A 38 -15.55 -22.09 10.72
N LYS A 39 -15.44 -20.92 11.35
CA LYS A 39 -16.23 -19.71 11.03
C LYS A 39 -16.10 -19.30 9.57
N SER A 40 -14.86 -19.11 9.13
CA SER A 40 -14.56 -18.68 7.75
C SER A 40 -14.94 -19.76 6.75
N SER A 41 -14.76 -21.06 7.10
CA SER A 41 -15.17 -22.18 6.26
C SER A 41 -16.69 -22.18 6.02
N LEU A 42 -17.51 -21.84 7.03
CA LEU A 42 -18.95 -21.73 6.85
C LEU A 42 -19.34 -20.45 6.09
N ALA A 43 -18.74 -19.29 6.44
CA ALA A 43 -19.11 -17.99 5.87
C ALA A 43 -18.63 -17.84 4.41
N PHE A 44 -17.33 -18.10 4.17
CA PHE A 44 -16.69 -17.84 2.88
C PHE A 44 -16.66 -19.09 2.00
N ASP A 45 -16.10 -20.20 2.49
CA ASP A 45 -15.87 -21.40 1.65
C ASP A 45 -17.16 -22.16 1.38
N THR A 46 -18.24 -21.94 2.17
CA THR A 46 -19.54 -22.59 1.95
C THR A 46 -20.58 -21.59 1.43
N ILE A 47 -20.99 -20.60 2.24
CA ILE A 47 -22.16 -19.74 1.90
C ILE A 47 -21.83 -18.78 0.77
N PHE A 48 -20.71 -18.05 0.89
CA PHE A 48 -20.30 -17.10 -0.15
C PHE A 48 -19.92 -17.83 -1.44
N ALA A 49 -19.11 -18.89 -1.35
CA ALA A 49 -18.67 -19.66 -2.51
C ALA A 49 -19.85 -20.21 -3.33
N GLU A 50 -20.88 -20.79 -2.67
CA GLU A 50 -22.09 -21.27 -3.36
C GLU A 50 -22.91 -20.10 -3.96
N GLY A 51 -23.02 -18.98 -3.24
CA GLY A 51 -23.67 -17.78 -3.77
C GLY A 51 -23.00 -17.24 -5.02
N GLN A 52 -21.69 -17.16 -5.01
CA GLN A 52 -20.89 -16.72 -6.16
C GLN A 52 -20.98 -17.72 -7.32
N ARG A 53 -20.87 -19.02 -7.03
CA ARG A 53 -21.01 -20.09 -8.03
C ARG A 53 -22.33 -19.99 -8.78
N ARG A 54 -23.46 -19.89 -8.06
CA ARG A 54 -24.78 -19.72 -8.68
C ARG A 54 -24.93 -18.46 -9.49
N TYR A 55 -24.35 -17.36 -9.01
CA TYR A 55 -24.34 -16.12 -9.76
C TYR A 55 -23.57 -16.27 -11.09
N VAL A 56 -22.37 -16.84 -11.05
CA VAL A 56 -21.53 -17.10 -12.25
C VAL A 56 -22.26 -18.04 -13.21
N GLU A 57 -22.91 -19.09 -12.72
CA GLU A 57 -23.70 -20.02 -13.54
C GLU A 57 -24.91 -19.35 -14.23
N SER A 58 -25.45 -18.31 -13.65
CA SER A 58 -26.53 -17.52 -14.25
C SER A 58 -26.08 -16.62 -15.42
N LEU A 59 -24.78 -16.38 -15.56
CA LEU A 59 -24.21 -15.54 -16.61
C LEU A 59 -24.18 -16.28 -17.96
N SER A 60 -23.98 -15.53 -19.04
CA SER A 60 -23.84 -16.10 -20.38
C SER A 60 -22.66 -17.09 -20.47
N ALA A 61 -22.74 -18.06 -21.41
CA ALA A 61 -21.67 -19.04 -21.64
C ALA A 61 -20.31 -18.35 -21.94
N TYR A 62 -20.33 -17.20 -22.62
CA TYR A 62 -19.16 -16.40 -22.91
C TYR A 62 -18.54 -15.83 -21.63
N ALA A 63 -19.31 -15.24 -20.75
CA ALA A 63 -18.81 -14.70 -19.48
C ALA A 63 -18.24 -15.81 -18.56
N ARG A 64 -18.89 -17.00 -18.52
CA ARG A 64 -18.38 -18.18 -17.77
C ARG A 64 -17.03 -18.67 -18.25
N GLN A 65 -16.73 -18.54 -19.54
CA GLN A 65 -15.44 -18.95 -20.12
C GLN A 65 -14.26 -18.12 -19.58
N PHE A 66 -14.51 -16.83 -19.22
CA PHE A 66 -13.49 -15.94 -18.63
C PHE A 66 -13.38 -16.11 -17.11
N LEU A 67 -14.45 -16.45 -16.42
CA LEU A 67 -14.49 -16.54 -14.95
C LEU A 67 -14.06 -17.92 -14.42
N GLY A 68 -13.90 -18.89 -15.30
CA GLY A 68 -13.56 -20.26 -14.92
C GLY A 68 -14.74 -21.04 -14.29
N GLN A 69 -14.54 -22.32 -14.08
CA GLN A 69 -15.48 -23.18 -13.39
C GLN A 69 -15.16 -23.16 -11.90
N MET A 70 -16.11 -22.74 -11.07
CA MET A 70 -15.96 -22.75 -9.62
C MET A 70 -16.34 -24.13 -9.06
N ASP A 71 -15.52 -24.64 -8.15
CA ASP A 71 -15.82 -25.88 -7.45
C ASP A 71 -17.08 -25.71 -6.59
N LYS A 72 -17.88 -26.76 -6.55
CA LYS A 72 -19.06 -26.80 -5.68
C LYS A 72 -18.59 -27.09 -4.26
N PRO A 73 -18.94 -26.25 -3.27
CA PRO A 73 -18.62 -26.52 -1.87
C PRO A 73 -19.29 -27.82 -1.39
N ASP A 74 -18.67 -28.51 -0.43
CA ASP A 74 -19.21 -29.71 0.19
C ASP A 74 -20.35 -29.35 1.13
N VAL A 75 -21.54 -29.22 0.54
CA VAL A 75 -22.79 -28.92 1.22
C VAL A 75 -23.95 -29.63 0.52
N ASP A 76 -24.90 -30.14 1.28
CA ASP A 76 -26.07 -30.83 0.70
C ASP A 76 -26.92 -29.85 -0.11
N PHE A 77 -27.37 -28.77 0.49
CA PHE A 77 -28.02 -27.66 -0.22
C PHE A 77 -28.03 -26.37 0.58
N ILE A 78 -28.15 -25.24 -0.15
CA ILE A 78 -28.39 -23.91 0.43
C ILE A 78 -29.61 -23.29 -0.27
N GLU A 79 -30.57 -22.79 0.52
CA GLU A 79 -31.77 -22.14 0.04
C GLU A 79 -31.81 -20.67 0.54
N GLY A 80 -32.43 -19.77 -0.22
CA GLY A 80 -32.56 -18.36 0.15
C GLY A 80 -31.34 -17.48 -0.11
N LEU A 81 -30.35 -17.95 -0.91
CA LEU A 81 -29.20 -17.15 -1.29
C LEU A 81 -29.60 -15.94 -2.15
N SER A 82 -29.05 -14.79 -1.80
CA SER A 82 -29.01 -13.57 -2.62
C SER A 82 -27.67 -13.48 -3.37
N PRO A 83 -27.54 -12.59 -4.37
CA PRO A 83 -26.23 -12.26 -4.92
C PRO A 83 -25.26 -11.93 -3.79
N ALA A 84 -24.11 -12.59 -3.77
CA ALA A 84 -23.17 -12.51 -2.65
C ALA A 84 -21.95 -11.64 -3.00
N VAL A 85 -21.54 -10.78 -2.07
CA VAL A 85 -20.34 -9.93 -2.14
C VAL A 85 -19.47 -10.22 -0.93
N SER A 86 -18.19 -10.53 -1.16
CA SER A 86 -17.20 -10.75 -0.11
C SER A 86 -16.35 -9.49 0.10
N ILE A 87 -16.09 -9.17 1.35
CA ILE A 87 -15.18 -8.10 1.76
C ILE A 87 -14.15 -8.72 2.70
N ASP A 88 -13.11 -9.30 2.09
CA ASP A 88 -12.02 -9.99 2.78
C ASP A 88 -10.83 -9.05 3.08
N GLN A 89 -9.93 -9.52 3.94
CA GLN A 89 -8.73 -8.80 4.36
C GLN A 89 -7.52 -9.04 3.42
N LYS A 90 -7.50 -10.15 2.68
CA LYS A 90 -6.28 -10.68 2.04
C LYS A 90 -5.83 -9.96 0.77
N SER A 91 -6.69 -9.22 0.08
CA SER A 91 -6.39 -8.64 -1.21
C SER A 91 -5.99 -7.17 -1.12
N THR A 92 -4.74 -6.87 -0.78
CA THR A 92 -4.17 -5.53 -1.02
C THR A 92 -3.75 -5.42 -2.47
N ASN A 93 -4.29 -4.43 -3.18
CA ASN A 93 -3.87 -4.13 -4.55
C ASN A 93 -2.44 -3.59 -4.56
N ARG A 94 -1.50 -4.34 -5.12
CA ARG A 94 -0.08 -3.96 -5.21
C ARG A 94 0.25 -3.09 -6.43
N ASN A 95 -0.75 -2.68 -7.20
CA ASN A 95 -0.52 -1.82 -8.35
C ASN A 95 -0.08 -0.43 -7.88
N PRO A 96 1.15 0.03 -8.22
CA PRO A 96 1.68 1.33 -7.76
C PRO A 96 0.89 2.53 -8.30
N ARG A 97 0.08 2.31 -9.34
CA ARG A 97 -0.81 3.34 -9.90
C ARG A 97 -2.15 3.45 -9.20
N SER A 98 -2.52 2.50 -8.34
CA SER A 98 -3.76 2.58 -7.58
C SER A 98 -3.61 3.49 -6.37
N THR A 99 -4.57 4.40 -6.19
CA THR A 99 -4.66 5.30 -5.02
C THR A 99 -6.01 5.15 -4.35
N VAL A 100 -6.16 5.68 -3.13
CA VAL A 100 -7.46 5.73 -2.45
C VAL A 100 -8.50 6.38 -3.36
N GLY A 101 -8.16 7.50 -4.02
CA GLY A 101 -9.07 8.21 -4.91
C GLY A 101 -9.54 7.39 -6.12
N THR A 102 -8.66 6.54 -6.68
CA THR A 102 -9.02 5.69 -7.84
C THR A 102 -9.85 4.47 -7.43
N ILE A 103 -9.56 3.85 -6.28
CA ILE A 103 -10.32 2.69 -5.78
C ILE A 103 -11.73 3.10 -5.38
N THR A 104 -11.90 4.30 -4.83
CA THR A 104 -13.20 4.85 -4.39
C THR A 104 -13.96 5.54 -5.51
N GLU A 105 -13.41 5.58 -6.71
CA GLU A 105 -13.94 6.31 -7.87
C GLU A 105 -14.07 7.84 -7.67
N VAL A 106 -13.70 8.37 -6.51
CA VAL A 106 -13.75 9.82 -6.24
C VAL A 106 -12.89 10.59 -7.24
N TYR A 107 -11.72 10.03 -7.58
CA TYR A 107 -10.81 10.63 -8.55
C TYR A 107 -11.43 10.76 -9.93
N ASP A 108 -12.26 9.82 -10.36
CA ASP A 108 -12.93 9.86 -11.67
C ASP A 108 -13.95 11.01 -11.75
N TYR A 109 -14.68 11.25 -10.68
CA TYR A 109 -15.57 12.40 -10.57
C TYR A 109 -14.79 13.71 -10.46
N LEU A 110 -13.67 13.75 -9.73
CA LEU A 110 -12.80 14.94 -9.69
C LEU A 110 -12.25 15.28 -11.08
N ARG A 111 -11.80 14.29 -11.85
CA ARG A 111 -11.35 14.51 -13.25
C ARG A 111 -12.45 15.13 -14.10
N LEU A 112 -13.68 14.64 -13.96
CA LEU A 112 -14.83 15.20 -14.66
C LEU A 112 -15.12 16.64 -14.21
N LEU A 113 -15.05 16.90 -12.91
CA LEU A 113 -15.24 18.24 -12.33
C LEU A 113 -14.20 19.23 -12.88
N PHE A 114 -12.92 18.86 -12.87
CA PHE A 114 -11.83 19.71 -13.36
C PHE A 114 -11.91 19.95 -14.89
N ALA A 115 -12.28 18.96 -15.66
CA ALA A 115 -12.46 19.10 -17.10
C ALA A 115 -13.62 20.03 -17.47
N ARG A 116 -14.64 20.15 -16.63
CA ARG A 116 -15.86 20.92 -16.95
C ARG A 116 -15.95 22.28 -16.26
N ALA A 117 -15.41 22.41 -15.05
CA ALA A 117 -15.47 23.61 -14.23
C ALA A 117 -14.08 24.15 -13.82
N GLY A 118 -12.99 23.49 -14.19
CA GLY A 118 -11.64 23.93 -13.89
C GLY A 118 -11.23 25.17 -14.65
N ARG A 119 -10.51 26.05 -13.98
CA ARG A 119 -9.96 27.31 -14.53
C ARG A 119 -8.49 27.10 -14.87
N PRO A 120 -8.12 27.06 -16.16
CA PRO A 120 -6.74 26.88 -16.56
C PRO A 120 -5.93 28.16 -16.34
N HIS A 121 -4.70 27.97 -15.88
CA HIS A 121 -3.68 29.00 -15.71
C HIS A 121 -2.40 28.59 -16.44
N CYS A 122 -1.58 29.55 -16.79
CA CYS A 122 -0.28 29.25 -17.37
C CYS A 122 0.66 28.71 -16.30
N PRO A 123 1.29 27.54 -16.47
CA PRO A 123 2.21 26.97 -15.50
C PRO A 123 3.47 27.81 -15.27
N ASN A 124 3.85 28.66 -16.24
CA ASN A 124 5.05 29.47 -16.16
C ASN A 124 4.80 30.85 -15.54
N CYS A 125 3.70 31.54 -15.93
CA CYS A 125 3.46 32.91 -15.46
C CYS A 125 2.22 33.06 -14.56
N GLY A 126 1.45 31.98 -14.35
CA GLY A 126 0.26 31.98 -13.47
C GLY A 126 -0.97 32.74 -14.00
N LYS A 127 -0.90 33.37 -15.20
CA LYS A 127 -2.04 34.11 -15.78
C LYS A 127 -3.17 33.16 -16.14
N ALA A 128 -4.42 33.54 -15.88
CA ALA A 128 -5.58 32.79 -16.28
C ALA A 128 -5.70 32.70 -17.81
N ILE A 129 -6.04 31.50 -18.30
CA ILE A 129 -6.21 31.21 -19.72
C ILE A 129 -7.69 30.97 -19.99
N ALA A 130 -8.24 31.69 -20.98
CA ALA A 130 -9.62 31.54 -21.40
C ALA A 130 -9.70 31.30 -22.93
N LYS A 131 -10.59 30.37 -23.32
CA LYS A 131 -10.98 30.22 -24.71
C LYS A 131 -11.83 31.44 -25.11
N GLN A 132 -11.43 32.14 -26.15
CA GLN A 132 -12.17 33.31 -26.64
C GLN A 132 -12.97 32.91 -27.91
N THR A 133 -14.27 33.16 -27.90
CA THR A 133 -15.06 33.01 -29.11
C THR A 133 -14.83 34.21 -30.03
N PRO A 134 -15.01 34.09 -31.37
CA PRO A 134 -14.94 35.23 -32.29
C PRO A 134 -15.79 36.41 -31.82
N GLN A 135 -16.99 36.14 -31.33
CA GLN A 135 -17.89 37.15 -30.79
C GLN A 135 -17.28 37.87 -29.56
N ASN A 136 -16.67 37.12 -28.61
CA ASN A 136 -16.03 37.72 -27.45
C ASN A 136 -14.86 38.62 -27.84
N ILE A 137 -14.09 38.23 -28.86
CA ILE A 137 -12.97 39.02 -29.39
C ILE A 137 -13.52 40.29 -29.98
N VAL A 138 -14.56 40.23 -30.82
CA VAL A 138 -15.23 41.37 -31.40
C VAL A 138 -15.78 42.32 -30.35
N ASP A 139 -16.48 41.81 -29.34
CA ASP A 139 -17.05 42.64 -28.26
C ASP A 139 -15.96 43.33 -27.43
N GLN A 140 -14.81 42.66 -27.19
CA GLN A 140 -13.64 43.29 -26.53
C GLN A 140 -13.02 44.40 -27.39
N ILE A 141 -12.93 44.22 -28.72
CA ILE A 141 -12.41 45.22 -29.61
C ILE A 141 -13.34 46.47 -29.66
N LEU A 142 -14.65 46.25 -29.74
CA LEU A 142 -15.65 47.31 -29.74
C LEU A 142 -15.71 48.09 -28.41
N ALA A 143 -15.29 47.47 -27.29
CA ALA A 143 -15.18 48.12 -26.01
C ALA A 143 -13.94 49.05 -25.87
N MET A 144 -13.01 49.03 -26.83
CA MET A 144 -11.86 49.93 -26.87
C MET A 144 -12.29 51.35 -27.24
N THR A 145 -11.37 52.30 -27.10
CA THR A 145 -11.60 53.72 -27.39
C THR A 145 -12.02 53.89 -28.87
N GLN A 146 -13.17 54.57 -29.11
CA GLN A 146 -13.67 54.87 -30.47
C GLN A 146 -12.60 55.63 -31.25
N GLY A 147 -12.42 55.27 -32.51
CA GLY A 147 -11.44 55.89 -33.42
C GLY A 147 -10.04 55.29 -33.36
N THR A 148 -9.76 54.31 -32.51
CA THR A 148 -8.50 53.59 -32.50
C THR A 148 -8.30 52.82 -33.79
N LYS A 149 -7.15 53.03 -34.47
CA LYS A 149 -6.80 52.39 -35.75
C LYS A 149 -5.91 51.18 -35.53
N PHE A 150 -6.24 50.04 -36.17
CA PHE A 150 -5.51 48.78 -36.03
C PHE A 150 -5.52 47.95 -37.31
N LEU A 151 -4.53 47.08 -37.46
CA LEU A 151 -4.48 46.02 -38.45
C LEU A 151 -4.94 44.73 -37.83
N ILE A 152 -5.71 43.92 -38.56
CA ILE A 152 -6.04 42.53 -38.21
C ILE A 152 -5.07 41.64 -38.95
N LEU A 153 -4.24 40.94 -38.19
CA LEU A 153 -3.17 40.06 -38.70
C LEU A 153 -3.47 38.62 -38.38
N ALA A 154 -3.28 37.74 -39.38
CA ALA A 154 -3.33 36.30 -39.21
C ALA A 154 -1.91 35.73 -39.23
N PRO A 155 -1.35 35.25 -38.09
CA PRO A 155 0.01 34.70 -38.00
C PRO A 155 0.06 33.27 -38.54
N VAL A 156 0.39 33.12 -39.84
CA VAL A 156 0.40 31.83 -40.53
C VAL A 156 1.71 31.08 -40.37
N ILE A 157 2.84 31.79 -40.33
CA ILE A 157 4.17 31.22 -40.10
C ILE A 157 4.78 31.93 -38.88
N ARG A 158 5.28 31.16 -37.93
CA ARG A 158 5.95 31.66 -36.73
C ARG A 158 7.34 31.07 -36.60
N ALA A 159 8.35 31.89 -36.64
CA ALA A 159 9.76 31.54 -36.44
C ALA A 159 10.21 30.24 -37.16
N ARG A 160 9.73 30.03 -38.41
CA ARG A 160 10.07 28.84 -39.22
C ARG A 160 11.05 29.18 -40.31
N LYS A 161 11.96 28.27 -40.61
CA LYS A 161 12.91 28.42 -41.71
C LYS A 161 12.22 28.04 -43.04
N GLY A 162 12.48 28.82 -44.08
CA GLY A 162 11.93 28.52 -45.41
C GLY A 162 11.86 29.77 -46.31
N GLU A 163 11.68 29.60 -47.64
CA GLU A 163 11.49 30.69 -48.60
C GLU A 163 10.01 31.06 -48.81
N PHE A 164 9.07 30.15 -48.46
CA PHE A 164 7.60 30.33 -48.47
C PHE A 164 6.97 30.88 -49.78
N LEU A 165 7.59 30.69 -50.94
CA LEU A 165 7.13 31.25 -52.22
C LEU A 165 5.74 30.80 -52.62
N ASP A 166 5.42 29.52 -52.39
CA ASP A 166 4.11 28.97 -52.73
C ASP A 166 3.02 29.51 -51.80
N LEU A 167 3.33 29.75 -50.53
CA LEU A 167 2.43 30.35 -49.55
C LEU A 167 1.98 31.75 -49.97
N PHE A 168 2.89 32.59 -50.52
CA PHE A 168 2.56 33.91 -51.02
C PHE A 168 1.68 33.85 -52.27
N LYS A 169 1.88 32.88 -53.19
CA LYS A 169 0.98 32.62 -54.31
C LYS A 169 -0.43 32.25 -53.84
N ASP A 170 -0.52 31.38 -52.86
CA ASP A 170 -1.79 30.96 -52.28
C ASP A 170 -2.55 32.15 -51.69
N PHE A 171 -1.87 33.02 -50.92
CA PHE A 171 -2.48 34.23 -50.41
C PHE A 171 -2.96 35.21 -51.52
N THR A 172 -2.22 35.35 -52.59
CA THR A 172 -2.64 36.13 -53.75
C THR A 172 -3.88 35.52 -54.38
N THR A 173 -3.95 34.21 -54.54
CA THR A 173 -5.12 33.51 -55.10
C THR A 173 -6.36 33.64 -54.21
N GLN A 174 -6.17 33.71 -52.90
CA GLN A 174 -7.25 33.92 -51.91
C GLN A 174 -7.67 35.41 -51.83
N GLY A 175 -7.02 36.32 -52.55
CA GLY A 175 -7.41 37.73 -52.62
C GLY A 175 -6.80 38.65 -51.60
N PHE A 176 -5.81 38.19 -50.85
CA PHE A 176 -5.10 39.05 -49.91
C PHE A 176 -4.07 39.95 -50.66
N ALA A 177 -3.95 41.17 -50.23
CA ALA A 177 -3.10 42.16 -50.87
C ALA A 177 -1.79 42.42 -50.14
N ARG A 178 -1.72 42.19 -48.83
CA ARG A 178 -0.57 42.55 -47.95
C ARG A 178 -0.24 41.44 -46.96
N VAL A 179 1.03 41.34 -46.63
CA VAL A 179 1.57 40.51 -45.58
C VAL A 179 2.57 41.30 -44.74
N ARG A 180 2.69 40.95 -43.47
CA ARG A 180 3.76 41.43 -42.58
C ARG A 180 4.80 40.30 -42.48
N VAL A 181 6.02 40.59 -42.86
CA VAL A 181 7.15 39.63 -42.77
C VAL A 181 8.20 40.22 -41.83
N ASP A 182 8.53 39.48 -40.77
CA ASP A 182 9.49 39.88 -39.75
C ASP A 182 9.25 41.30 -39.21
N GLY A 183 7.96 41.63 -39.00
CA GLY A 183 7.51 42.92 -38.46
C GLY A 183 7.33 44.05 -39.49
N VAL A 184 7.68 43.83 -40.76
CA VAL A 184 7.54 44.83 -41.82
C VAL A 184 6.40 44.48 -42.77
N VAL A 185 5.51 45.43 -43.04
CA VAL A 185 4.34 45.23 -43.94
C VAL A 185 4.74 45.46 -45.40
N TYR A 186 4.51 44.47 -46.26
CA TYR A 186 4.77 44.50 -47.70
C TYR A 186 3.45 44.25 -48.47
N ALA A 187 3.37 44.77 -49.70
CA ALA A 187 2.45 44.17 -50.66
C ALA A 187 2.97 42.77 -51.06
N ILE A 188 2.08 41.82 -51.24
CA ILE A 188 2.50 40.42 -51.47
C ILE A 188 3.45 40.30 -52.66
N ALA A 189 3.21 41.12 -53.71
CA ALA A 189 4.07 41.15 -54.91
C ALA A 189 5.48 41.71 -54.65
N ASP A 190 5.65 42.53 -53.59
CA ASP A 190 6.91 43.24 -53.28
C ASP A 190 7.70 42.56 -52.12
N VAL A 191 7.27 41.37 -51.64
CA VAL A 191 7.95 40.65 -50.58
C VAL A 191 9.35 40.27 -51.05
N PRO A 192 10.45 40.64 -50.32
CA PRO A 192 11.79 40.28 -50.69
C PRO A 192 11.99 38.77 -50.63
N LYS A 193 12.90 38.22 -51.40
CA LYS A 193 13.22 36.80 -51.38
C LYS A 193 13.78 36.43 -50.01
N LEU A 194 13.03 35.55 -49.28
CA LEU A 194 13.40 35.15 -47.93
C LEU A 194 14.53 34.13 -47.91
N LYS A 195 15.39 34.20 -46.89
CA LYS A 195 16.54 33.29 -46.80
C LYS A 195 16.11 31.95 -46.22
N LYS A 196 16.38 30.88 -46.91
CA LYS A 196 16.00 29.49 -46.54
C LYS A 196 16.46 29.04 -45.17
N GLN A 197 17.60 29.55 -44.69
CA GLN A 197 18.20 29.15 -43.42
C GLN A 197 17.86 30.05 -42.21
N GLU A 198 17.24 31.17 -42.45
CA GLU A 198 16.77 32.09 -41.42
C GLU A 198 15.34 31.77 -40.97
N LYS A 199 15.01 32.08 -39.75
CA LYS A 199 13.66 31.91 -39.23
C LYS A 199 12.84 33.17 -39.60
N HIS A 200 11.70 32.95 -40.19
CA HIS A 200 10.77 34.04 -40.61
C HIS A 200 9.43 33.91 -39.86
N THR A 201 8.82 35.05 -39.60
CA THR A 201 7.44 35.16 -39.10
C THR A 201 6.63 35.87 -40.19
N ILE A 202 5.56 35.20 -40.67
CA ILE A 202 4.73 35.72 -41.76
C ILE A 202 3.28 35.80 -41.28
N GLU A 203 2.72 36.96 -41.35
CA GLU A 203 1.35 37.31 -40.96
C GLU A 203 0.60 37.94 -42.11
N VAL A 204 -0.59 37.41 -42.40
CA VAL A 204 -1.47 37.98 -43.43
C VAL A 204 -2.20 39.20 -42.88
N VAL A 205 -2.14 40.33 -43.55
CA VAL A 205 -2.97 41.48 -43.20
C VAL A 205 -4.37 41.24 -43.76
N VAL A 206 -5.29 40.81 -42.87
CA VAL A 206 -6.66 40.48 -43.26
C VAL A 206 -7.45 41.75 -43.49
N ASP A 207 -7.35 42.73 -42.59
CA ASP A 207 -8.06 44.03 -42.76
C ASP A 207 -7.34 45.13 -42.00
N ARG A 208 -7.68 46.40 -42.35
CA ARG A 208 -7.27 47.63 -41.64
C ARG A 208 -8.52 48.38 -41.24
N MET A 209 -8.74 48.49 -39.93
CA MET A 209 -9.98 49.00 -39.36
C MET A 209 -9.76 50.08 -38.31
N THR A 210 -10.87 50.78 -38.01
CA THR A 210 -10.97 51.73 -36.92
C THR A 210 -12.09 51.28 -36.02
N VAL A 211 -11.93 51.37 -34.69
CA VAL A 211 -12.98 50.97 -33.74
C VAL A 211 -14.20 51.88 -33.96
N SER A 212 -15.31 51.22 -34.42
CA SER A 212 -16.61 51.86 -34.59
C SER A 212 -17.71 50.82 -34.43
N VAL A 213 -18.78 51.15 -33.74
CA VAL A 213 -19.96 50.32 -33.58
C VAL A 213 -20.62 49.97 -34.93
N GLU A 214 -20.57 50.88 -35.88
CA GLU A 214 -21.14 50.66 -37.24
C GLU A 214 -20.39 49.61 -38.06
N SER A 215 -19.11 49.33 -37.70
CA SER A 215 -18.28 48.35 -38.39
C SER A 215 -18.35 46.92 -37.82
N LYS A 216 -19.29 46.63 -36.93
CA LYS A 216 -19.38 45.33 -36.18
C LYS A 216 -19.41 44.15 -37.15
N THR A 217 -20.24 44.16 -38.18
CA THR A 217 -20.35 43.00 -39.11
C THR A 217 -19.03 42.75 -39.84
N ARG A 218 -18.42 43.82 -40.40
CA ARG A 218 -17.13 43.70 -41.10
C ARG A 218 -16.00 43.26 -40.17
N LEU A 219 -16.01 43.73 -38.89
CA LEU A 219 -15.06 43.31 -37.90
C LEU A 219 -15.21 41.81 -37.60
N THR A 220 -16.44 41.30 -37.44
CA THR A 220 -16.71 39.89 -37.23
C THR A 220 -16.17 39.06 -38.38
N ASP A 221 -16.48 39.38 -39.63
CA ASP A 221 -16.01 38.65 -40.81
C ASP A 221 -14.49 38.64 -40.92
N SER A 222 -13.85 39.76 -40.60
CA SER A 222 -12.38 39.89 -40.63
C SER A 222 -11.72 39.09 -39.53
N ILE A 223 -12.27 39.06 -38.31
CA ILE A 223 -11.77 38.25 -37.20
C ILE A 223 -11.95 36.74 -37.49
N GLU A 224 -13.11 36.30 -37.96
CA GLU A 224 -13.34 34.89 -38.33
C GLU A 224 -12.41 34.46 -39.46
N THR A 225 -12.16 35.32 -40.43
CA THR A 225 -11.20 35.05 -41.51
C THR A 225 -9.77 34.91 -40.98
N ALA A 226 -9.33 35.81 -40.09
CA ALA A 226 -8.02 35.74 -39.47
C ALA A 226 -7.84 34.47 -38.64
N LEU A 227 -8.82 34.12 -37.80
CA LEU A 227 -8.82 32.92 -36.95
C LEU A 227 -8.74 31.65 -37.80
N ARG A 228 -9.50 31.56 -38.89
CA ARG A 228 -9.48 30.43 -39.82
C ARG A 228 -8.13 30.27 -40.52
N LEU A 229 -7.50 31.37 -40.96
CA LEU A 229 -6.20 31.35 -41.65
C LEU A 229 -5.06 30.96 -40.73
N ALA A 230 -5.10 31.42 -39.50
CA ALA A 230 -4.00 31.20 -38.51
C ALA A 230 -4.33 30.17 -37.46
N ASN A 231 -5.17 29.17 -37.76
CA ASN A 231 -5.54 28.12 -36.79
C ASN A 231 -5.95 28.65 -35.41
N GLY A 232 -6.95 29.56 -35.40
CA GLY A 232 -7.54 30.09 -34.18
C GLY A 232 -6.76 31.25 -33.52
N LEU A 233 -5.86 31.90 -34.23
CA LEU A 233 -5.08 33.02 -33.71
C LEU A 233 -5.32 34.30 -34.54
N VAL A 234 -5.40 35.44 -33.84
CA VAL A 234 -5.46 36.76 -34.49
C VAL A 234 -4.66 37.77 -33.66
N ILE A 235 -3.92 38.64 -34.36
CA ILE A 235 -3.15 39.72 -33.78
C ILE A 235 -3.75 41.06 -34.21
N LEU A 236 -3.96 41.97 -33.29
CA LEU A 236 -4.27 43.35 -33.55
C LEU A 236 -2.99 44.16 -33.41
N ASP A 237 -2.57 44.86 -34.47
CA ASP A 237 -1.46 45.81 -34.46
C ASP A 237 -2.00 47.26 -34.46
N PHE A 238 -1.82 47.99 -33.39
CA PHE A 238 -2.33 49.37 -33.23
C PHE A 238 -1.42 50.37 -33.92
N VAL A 239 -1.94 50.94 -35.03
CA VAL A 239 -1.19 51.79 -35.95
C VAL A 239 -0.63 53.06 -35.28
N ASP A 240 -1.36 53.65 -34.35
CA ASP A 240 -1.02 54.91 -33.71
C ASP A 240 -0.01 54.79 -32.56
N LEU A 241 0.38 53.57 -32.17
CA LEU A 241 1.37 53.30 -31.12
C LEU A 241 2.79 53.08 -31.71
N LYS A 242 3.81 53.55 -31.00
CA LYS A 242 5.22 53.40 -31.42
C LYS A 242 5.68 51.96 -31.42
N ALA A 243 6.54 51.61 -32.33
CA ALA A 243 7.19 50.29 -32.35
C ALA A 243 7.96 50.07 -31.04
N GLY A 244 7.80 48.88 -30.43
CA GLY A 244 8.41 48.53 -29.14
C GLY A 244 7.59 48.89 -27.90
N SER A 245 6.42 49.51 -28.02
CA SER A 245 5.47 49.65 -26.94
C SER A 245 4.86 48.29 -26.58
N PRO A 246 4.75 47.95 -25.26
CA PRO A 246 4.12 46.67 -24.83
C PRO A 246 2.67 46.52 -25.29
N ASP A 247 1.97 47.63 -25.51
CA ASP A 247 0.57 47.66 -25.98
C ASP A 247 0.41 47.74 -27.47
N LYS A 248 1.50 47.74 -28.26
CA LYS A 248 1.49 47.84 -29.72
C LYS A 248 0.70 46.74 -30.37
N GLU A 249 0.79 45.52 -29.85
CA GLU A 249 0.11 44.36 -30.40
C GLU A 249 -0.71 43.67 -29.30
N ARG A 250 -1.90 43.17 -29.65
CA ARG A 250 -2.72 42.32 -28.82
C ARG A 250 -3.05 41.05 -29.58
N THR A 251 -2.67 39.93 -29.01
CA THR A 251 -2.99 38.60 -29.57
C THR A 251 -4.24 38.05 -28.92
N TYR A 252 -5.16 37.52 -29.73
CA TYR A 252 -6.32 36.79 -29.26
C TYR A 252 -6.27 35.34 -29.82
N SER A 253 -6.81 34.41 -29.06
CA SER A 253 -6.82 33.03 -29.46
C SER A 253 -8.18 32.39 -29.25
N GLU A 254 -8.62 31.64 -30.22
CA GLU A 254 -9.77 30.74 -30.12
C GLU A 254 -9.41 29.46 -29.36
N HIS A 255 -8.11 29.13 -29.26
CA HIS A 255 -7.59 28.02 -28.46
C HIS A 255 -7.16 28.51 -27.08
N MET A 256 -7.09 27.57 -26.14
CA MET A 256 -6.49 27.82 -24.81
C MET A 256 -4.99 28.04 -24.99
N ALA A 257 -4.49 29.24 -24.87
CA ALA A 257 -3.07 29.57 -25.01
C ALA A 257 -2.65 30.73 -24.09
N CYS A 258 -1.41 30.65 -23.56
CA CYS A 258 -0.77 31.78 -22.92
C CYS A 258 0.03 32.58 -23.93
N HIS A 259 -0.31 33.86 -24.11
CA HIS A 259 0.37 34.73 -25.07
C HIS A 259 1.80 35.07 -24.66
N ASP A 260 2.04 35.25 -23.36
CA ASP A 260 3.35 35.69 -22.86
C ASP A 260 4.39 34.56 -22.86
N CYS A 261 3.93 33.32 -22.72
CA CYS A 261 4.81 32.14 -22.63
C CYS A 261 4.74 31.25 -23.89
N GLU A 262 3.94 31.58 -24.87
CA GLU A 262 3.72 30.84 -26.12
C GLU A 262 3.29 29.38 -25.92
N LEU A 263 2.66 29.09 -24.77
CA LEU A 263 2.17 27.76 -24.40
C LEU A 263 0.74 27.59 -24.87
N SER A 264 0.52 26.56 -25.68
CA SER A 264 -0.80 26.15 -26.16
C SER A 264 -1.29 24.96 -25.34
N PHE A 265 -2.54 24.98 -24.88
CA PHE A 265 -3.18 23.91 -24.13
C PHE A 265 -4.13 23.15 -25.05
N GLU A 266 -4.09 21.83 -24.96
CA GLU A 266 -5.13 20.99 -25.55
C GLU A 266 -6.45 21.20 -24.80
N GLU A 267 -7.58 20.84 -25.47
CA GLU A 267 -8.89 20.92 -24.83
C GLU A 267 -8.91 20.05 -23.55
N LEU A 268 -9.42 20.62 -22.46
CA LEU A 268 -9.46 19.93 -21.17
C LEU A 268 -10.53 18.84 -21.18
N GLU A 269 -10.07 17.60 -21.28
CA GLU A 269 -10.90 16.41 -21.20
C GLU A 269 -10.64 15.65 -19.89
N PRO A 270 -11.57 14.80 -19.41
CA PRO A 270 -11.31 14.00 -18.21
C PRO A 270 -10.06 13.12 -18.30
N ARG A 271 -9.68 12.67 -19.52
CA ARG A 271 -8.43 11.90 -19.72
C ARG A 271 -7.16 12.73 -19.52
N SER A 272 -7.23 14.06 -19.71
CA SER A 272 -6.12 14.98 -19.47
C SER A 272 -5.75 15.07 -17.98
N PHE A 273 -6.69 14.76 -17.08
CA PHE A 273 -6.47 14.72 -15.62
C PHE A 273 -6.15 13.32 -15.09
N SER A 274 -5.93 12.34 -15.97
CA SER A 274 -5.62 10.97 -15.56
C SER A 274 -4.12 10.72 -15.59
N PHE A 275 -3.55 10.35 -14.45
CA PHE A 275 -2.15 9.91 -14.38
C PHE A 275 -1.93 8.49 -14.96
N ASN A 276 -3.01 7.76 -15.28
CA ASN A 276 -2.97 6.48 -16.01
C ASN A 276 -3.07 6.66 -17.53
N SER A 277 -3.21 7.90 -18.00
CA SER A 277 -3.30 8.24 -19.41
C SER A 277 -2.07 9.05 -19.84
N PRO A 278 -1.47 8.79 -20.99
CA PRO A 278 -0.32 9.56 -21.49
C PRO A 278 -0.65 11.05 -21.73
N PHE A 279 -1.93 11.42 -21.82
CA PHE A 279 -2.36 12.82 -21.97
C PHE A 279 -2.14 13.62 -20.67
N GLY A 280 -2.32 13.00 -19.50
CA GLY A 280 -2.19 13.67 -18.20
C GLY A 280 -0.97 13.26 -17.39
N ALA A 281 -0.43 12.05 -17.61
CA ALA A 281 0.68 11.51 -16.84
C ALA A 281 1.97 12.31 -17.00
N CYS A 282 2.70 12.51 -15.93
CA CYS A 282 4.06 13.04 -15.99
C CYS A 282 4.92 12.16 -16.91
N PRO A 283 5.60 12.71 -17.91
CA PRO A 283 6.36 11.94 -18.89
C PRO A 283 7.57 11.21 -18.26
N GLU A 284 8.16 11.78 -17.19
CA GLU A 284 9.34 11.22 -16.53
C GLU A 284 9.00 9.94 -15.76
N CYS A 285 8.00 9.98 -14.86
CA CYS A 285 7.61 8.83 -14.06
C CYS A 285 6.43 8.04 -14.63
N THR A 286 5.96 8.38 -15.82
CA THR A 286 4.80 7.75 -16.48
C THR A 286 3.55 7.61 -15.57
N GLY A 287 3.36 8.59 -14.67
CA GLY A 287 2.21 8.65 -13.75
C GLY A 287 2.37 7.84 -12.45
N ILE A 288 3.56 7.32 -12.15
CA ILE A 288 3.83 6.61 -10.89
C ILE A 288 4.00 7.59 -9.73
N GLY A 289 4.63 8.76 -9.99
CA GLY A 289 4.88 9.81 -8.99
C GLY A 289 6.20 9.65 -8.24
N THR A 290 6.75 8.45 -8.22
CA THR A 290 8.04 8.13 -7.60
C THR A 290 8.98 7.47 -8.60
N ARG A 291 10.24 7.40 -8.26
CA ARG A 291 11.24 6.57 -8.94
C ARG A 291 12.13 5.91 -7.90
N LEU A 292 12.69 4.76 -8.26
CA LEU A 292 13.69 4.09 -7.46
C LEU A 292 15.05 4.73 -7.74
N GLU A 293 15.68 5.23 -6.72
CA GLU A 293 17.04 5.78 -6.77
C GLU A 293 17.93 5.05 -5.78
N VAL A 294 19.19 4.87 -6.14
CA VAL A 294 20.17 4.28 -5.22
C VAL A 294 20.41 5.23 -4.05
N ASP A 295 20.31 4.70 -2.84
CA ASP A 295 20.49 5.44 -1.61
C ASP A 295 21.93 5.23 -1.09
N GLU A 296 22.70 6.29 -1.05
CA GLU A 296 24.09 6.25 -0.60
C GLU A 296 24.24 5.79 0.85
N GLU A 297 23.25 6.07 1.72
CA GLU A 297 23.26 5.60 3.11
C GLU A 297 23.04 4.08 3.20
N LEU A 298 22.30 3.49 2.26
CA LEU A 298 22.13 2.03 2.16
C LEU A 298 23.35 1.37 1.52
N VAL A 299 24.07 2.08 0.65
CA VAL A 299 25.31 1.63 0.04
C VAL A 299 26.44 1.65 1.06
N ILE A 300 26.49 2.67 1.92
CA ILE A 300 27.50 2.86 2.98
C ILE A 300 26.77 2.93 4.34
N PRO A 301 26.29 1.83 4.87
CA PRO A 301 25.47 1.82 6.09
C PRO A 301 26.28 2.11 7.37
N ASP A 302 27.58 1.99 7.34
CA ASP A 302 28.49 2.29 8.46
C ASP A 302 29.73 3.00 7.95
N ASP A 303 29.81 4.30 8.17
CA ASP A 303 30.91 5.15 7.75
C ASP A 303 32.15 5.07 8.65
N ASP A 304 32.05 4.37 9.77
CA ASP A 304 33.19 4.00 10.63
C ASP A 304 34.01 2.83 10.06
N LEU A 305 33.40 2.03 9.18
CA LEU A 305 34.09 0.96 8.46
C LEU A 305 35.00 1.52 7.36
N SER A 306 36.10 0.82 7.10
CA SER A 306 36.95 1.08 5.92
C SER A 306 36.42 0.29 4.70
N ILE A 307 36.87 0.68 3.50
CA ILE A 307 36.52 -0.05 2.27
C ILE A 307 36.98 -1.50 2.37
N SER A 308 38.24 -1.75 2.84
CA SER A 308 38.73 -3.10 3.10
C SER A 308 37.97 -3.82 4.21
N GLY A 309 37.37 -3.11 5.13
CA GLY A 309 36.48 -3.61 6.20
C GLY A 309 35.04 -3.85 5.78
N GLY A 310 34.70 -3.60 4.50
CA GLY A 310 33.36 -3.86 3.97
C GLY A 310 32.40 -2.67 4.05
N ALA A 311 32.88 -1.43 4.09
CA ALA A 311 32.04 -0.23 4.10
C ALA A 311 31.07 -0.18 2.92
N ILE A 312 31.48 -0.67 1.72
CA ILE A 312 30.65 -0.73 0.52
C ILE A 312 29.83 -2.01 0.55
N ALA A 313 28.62 -1.92 1.06
CA ALA A 313 27.75 -3.06 1.34
C ALA A 313 27.44 -3.94 0.11
N PRO A 314 27.13 -3.42 -1.11
CA PRO A 314 26.87 -4.24 -2.29
C PRO A 314 28.03 -5.12 -2.72
N TRP A 315 29.28 -4.74 -2.38
CA TRP A 315 30.52 -5.43 -2.78
C TRP A 315 31.21 -6.17 -1.62
N SER A 316 30.64 -6.16 -0.42
CA SER A 316 31.25 -6.74 0.78
C SER A 316 31.14 -8.26 0.88
N GLY A 317 30.55 -8.96 -0.08
CA GLY A 317 30.39 -10.43 -0.04
C GLY A 317 30.24 -11.08 -1.41
N GLY A 318 30.57 -12.39 -1.49
CA GLY A 318 30.40 -13.20 -2.69
C GLY A 318 31.61 -13.28 -3.62
N GLN A 319 31.50 -14.07 -4.71
CA GLN A 319 32.59 -14.31 -5.67
C GLN A 319 33.10 -13.07 -6.41
N SER A 320 32.32 -12.00 -6.45
CA SER A 320 32.67 -10.74 -7.14
C SER A 320 33.48 -9.77 -6.27
N SER A 321 33.59 -10.03 -4.96
CA SER A 321 34.28 -9.11 -4.04
C SER A 321 35.75 -8.86 -4.38
N GLU A 322 36.47 -9.92 -4.80
CA GLU A 322 37.87 -9.77 -5.23
C GLU A 322 38.04 -8.89 -6.48
N TYR A 323 37.09 -8.94 -7.42
CA TYR A 323 37.12 -8.11 -8.61
C TYR A 323 36.97 -6.63 -8.26
N PHE A 324 35.99 -6.28 -7.45
CA PHE A 324 35.74 -4.90 -7.01
C PHE A 324 36.89 -4.40 -6.12
N GLN A 325 37.43 -5.26 -5.25
CA GLN A 325 38.60 -4.88 -4.45
C GLN A 325 39.78 -4.47 -5.30
N ARG A 326 40.09 -5.20 -6.38
CA ARG A 326 41.18 -4.86 -7.32
C ARG A 326 40.93 -3.54 -8.03
N LEU A 327 39.68 -3.27 -8.44
CA LEU A 327 39.34 -1.98 -9.05
C LEU A 327 39.50 -0.82 -8.06
N LEU A 328 39.07 -1.01 -6.82
CA LEU A 328 39.21 -0.01 -5.75
C LEU A 328 40.68 0.21 -5.36
N GLU A 329 41.54 -0.83 -5.38
CA GLU A 329 43.01 -0.71 -5.20
C GLU A 329 43.64 0.16 -6.31
N GLY A 330 43.20 -0.05 -7.56
CA GLY A 330 43.65 0.79 -8.67
C GLY A 330 43.22 2.25 -8.49
N LEU A 331 41.93 2.47 -8.20
CA LEU A 331 41.39 3.81 -7.97
C LEU A 331 42.06 4.52 -6.77
N ALA A 332 42.34 3.76 -5.71
CA ALA A 332 43.03 4.28 -4.54
C ALA A 332 44.45 4.73 -4.86
N GLY A 333 45.12 4.03 -5.79
CA GLY A 333 46.46 4.44 -6.30
C GLY A 333 46.40 5.75 -7.08
N GLU A 334 45.39 5.92 -7.96
CA GLU A 334 45.24 7.15 -8.76
C GLU A 334 44.84 8.36 -7.88
N LEU A 335 43.94 8.19 -6.97
CA LEU A 335 43.43 9.27 -6.10
C LEU A 335 44.17 9.45 -4.78
N LYS A 336 45.20 8.62 -4.54
CA LYS A 336 46.09 8.65 -3.36
C LYS A 336 45.37 8.61 -2.04
N PHE A 337 44.39 7.69 -1.88
CA PHE A 337 43.75 7.40 -0.61
C PHE A 337 43.98 5.98 -0.13
N SER A 338 43.70 5.69 1.15
CA SER A 338 43.90 4.35 1.70
C SER A 338 42.58 3.63 1.87
N LEU A 339 42.50 2.39 1.40
CA LEU A 339 41.33 1.52 1.56
C LEU A 339 41.08 1.06 3.01
N THR A 340 42.10 1.23 3.89
CA THR A 340 42.01 0.86 5.32
C THR A 340 41.52 2.00 6.20
N ASN A 341 41.42 3.22 5.68
CA ASN A 341 40.84 4.33 6.42
C ASN A 341 39.31 4.22 6.51
N PRO A 342 38.71 4.60 7.66
CA PRO A 342 37.26 4.71 7.77
C PRO A 342 36.68 5.58 6.65
N TRP A 343 35.52 5.18 6.11
CA TRP A 343 34.84 5.89 5.02
C TRP A 343 34.68 7.39 5.31
N LYS A 344 34.26 7.75 6.53
CA LYS A 344 34.09 9.15 6.94
C LYS A 344 35.35 10.01 6.82
N LYS A 345 36.53 9.40 6.88
CA LYS A 345 37.85 10.08 6.79
C LYS A 345 38.41 10.15 5.39
N LEU A 346 37.75 9.54 4.39
CA LEU A 346 38.20 9.61 3.01
C LEU A 346 37.98 11.01 2.43
N PRO A 347 38.88 11.46 1.50
CA PRO A 347 38.68 12.71 0.78
C PRO A 347 37.37 12.73 0.00
N ALA A 348 36.69 13.89 -0.08
CA ALA A 348 35.41 14.03 -0.80
C ALA A 348 35.50 13.53 -2.25
N LYS A 349 36.60 13.85 -2.97
CA LYS A 349 36.86 13.40 -4.34
C LYS A 349 36.95 11.86 -4.46
N ALA A 350 37.49 11.19 -3.45
CA ALA A 350 37.55 9.72 -3.43
C ALA A 350 36.17 9.11 -3.17
N LYS A 351 35.37 9.68 -2.28
CA LYS A 351 33.99 9.25 -2.03
C LYS A 351 33.13 9.39 -3.27
N GLU A 352 33.19 10.55 -3.92
CA GLU A 352 32.50 10.85 -5.17
C GLU A 352 32.84 9.84 -6.27
N ALA A 353 34.16 9.61 -6.48
CA ALA A 353 34.62 8.64 -7.47
C ALA A 353 34.17 7.21 -7.18
N VAL A 354 34.18 6.79 -5.92
CA VAL A 354 33.69 5.44 -5.53
C VAL A 354 32.18 5.30 -5.74
N LEU A 355 31.40 6.31 -5.42
CA LEU A 355 29.95 6.27 -5.54
C LEU A 355 29.47 6.46 -6.98
N HIS A 356 29.93 7.50 -7.64
CA HIS A 356 29.38 7.94 -8.94
C HIS A 356 30.28 7.61 -10.14
N GLY A 357 31.50 7.06 -9.91
CA GLY A 357 32.38 6.67 -10.98
C GLY A 357 33.56 7.65 -11.18
N TRP A 358 34.45 7.26 -12.08
CA TRP A 358 35.63 8.00 -12.40
C TRP A 358 35.77 8.13 -13.91
N ASP A 359 35.93 9.35 -14.41
CA ASP A 359 35.97 9.66 -15.86
C ASP A 359 37.22 9.11 -16.59
N TYR A 360 38.25 8.72 -15.85
CA TYR A 360 39.48 8.21 -16.41
C TYR A 360 39.62 6.71 -16.20
N GLU A 361 40.46 6.06 -17.02
CA GLU A 361 40.78 4.65 -16.86
C GLU A 361 41.51 4.38 -15.54
N VAL A 362 41.09 3.35 -14.83
CA VAL A 362 41.76 2.87 -13.62
C VAL A 362 42.74 1.78 -13.97
N HIS A 363 43.97 1.92 -13.54
CA HIS A 363 45.06 0.95 -13.78
C HIS A 363 45.03 -0.15 -12.71
N VAL A 364 44.65 -1.36 -13.12
CA VAL A 364 44.52 -2.51 -12.23
C VAL A 364 45.71 -3.43 -12.39
N LYS A 365 46.40 -3.70 -11.27
CA LYS A 365 47.55 -4.60 -11.20
C LYS A 365 47.29 -5.73 -10.22
N TYR A 366 47.27 -6.99 -10.68
CA TYR A 366 47.00 -8.12 -9.82
C TYR A 366 47.84 -9.35 -10.14
N LYS A 367 48.03 -10.22 -9.14
CA LYS A 367 48.65 -11.54 -9.33
C LYS A 367 47.53 -12.58 -9.56
N ASN A 368 47.63 -13.32 -10.67
CA ASN A 368 46.68 -14.40 -10.92
C ASN A 368 46.99 -15.62 -10.03
N ARG A 369 46.12 -16.62 -10.02
CA ARG A 369 46.29 -17.89 -9.26
C ARG A 369 47.60 -18.66 -9.55
N TYR A 370 48.28 -18.32 -10.64
CA TYR A 370 49.59 -18.89 -11.03
C TYR A 370 50.77 -18.01 -10.67
N GLY A 371 50.57 -16.95 -9.88
CA GLY A 371 51.60 -16.02 -9.42
C GLY A 371 52.10 -15.02 -10.45
N ARG A 372 51.55 -15.00 -11.68
CA ARG A 372 51.92 -14.06 -12.75
C ARG A 372 51.20 -12.72 -12.55
N VAL A 373 51.97 -11.61 -12.62
CA VAL A 373 51.44 -10.26 -12.56
C VAL A 373 50.73 -9.94 -13.88
N ARG A 374 49.51 -9.45 -13.81
CA ARG A 374 48.71 -8.95 -14.94
C ARG A 374 48.35 -7.49 -14.67
N ASN A 375 48.42 -6.69 -15.75
CA ASN A 375 48.03 -5.27 -15.71
C ASN A 375 46.94 -5.09 -16.79
N TYR A 376 45.93 -4.31 -16.50
CA TYR A 376 44.93 -3.85 -17.48
C TYR A 376 44.37 -2.52 -17.02
N SER A 377 43.85 -1.75 -17.96
CA SER A 377 43.14 -0.50 -17.67
C SER A 377 41.65 -0.71 -17.99
N THR A 378 40.77 -0.13 -17.17
CA THR A 378 39.33 -0.22 -17.36
C THR A 378 38.67 1.02 -16.77
N GLY A 379 37.47 1.36 -17.29
CA GLY A 379 36.60 2.37 -16.68
C GLY A 379 36.08 1.91 -15.34
N PHE A 380 35.78 2.85 -14.46
CA PHE A 380 35.14 2.61 -13.16
C PHE A 380 33.83 3.34 -13.09
N GLU A 381 32.72 2.58 -13.22
CA GLU A 381 31.35 3.12 -13.30
C GLU A 381 30.78 3.66 -11.96
N GLY A 382 31.42 3.31 -10.84
CA GLY A 382 30.91 3.63 -9.51
C GLY A 382 29.85 2.65 -9.01
N VAL A 383 29.59 2.72 -7.70
CA VAL A 383 28.65 1.80 -7.04
C VAL A 383 27.19 2.08 -7.46
N VAL A 384 26.84 3.36 -7.59
CA VAL A 384 25.47 3.81 -7.93
C VAL A 384 25.09 3.31 -9.31
N ALA A 385 25.86 3.65 -10.32
CA ALA A 385 25.62 3.20 -11.71
C ALA A 385 25.64 1.66 -11.85
N PHE A 386 26.54 0.99 -11.11
CA PHE A 386 26.56 -0.48 -11.06
C PHE A 386 25.23 -1.07 -10.56
N ILE A 387 24.67 -0.53 -9.47
CA ILE A 387 23.40 -1.02 -8.90
C ILE A 387 22.27 -0.77 -9.87
N GLU A 388 22.15 0.46 -10.42
CA GLU A 388 21.10 0.83 -11.38
C GLU A 388 21.13 -0.06 -12.63
N ARG A 389 22.31 -0.26 -13.21
CA ARG A 389 22.48 -1.12 -14.37
C ARG A 389 22.11 -2.57 -14.05
N ARG A 390 22.58 -3.11 -12.93
CA ARG A 390 22.29 -4.49 -12.53
C ARG A 390 20.80 -4.71 -12.20
N HIS A 391 20.15 -3.72 -11.62
CA HIS A 391 18.73 -3.76 -11.36
C HIS A 391 17.92 -3.78 -12.66
N SER A 392 18.31 -2.98 -13.66
CA SER A 392 17.60 -2.88 -14.94
C SER A 392 17.86 -4.07 -15.87
N GLU A 393 19.07 -4.65 -15.87
CA GLU A 393 19.46 -5.74 -16.78
C GLU A 393 19.12 -7.15 -16.28
N THR A 394 18.72 -7.32 -15.00
CA THR A 394 18.50 -8.66 -14.45
C THR A 394 17.10 -9.19 -14.75
N ASP A 395 17.03 -10.43 -15.26
CA ASP A 395 15.78 -11.19 -15.44
C ASP A 395 15.37 -11.98 -14.18
N SER A 396 16.24 -12.07 -13.18
CA SER A 396 15.99 -12.81 -11.94
C SER A 396 15.38 -11.92 -10.87
N ASP A 397 14.17 -12.25 -10.40
CA ASP A 397 13.50 -11.53 -9.31
C ASP A 397 14.35 -11.50 -8.03
N PHE A 398 15.01 -12.61 -7.70
CA PHE A 398 15.91 -12.66 -6.54
C PHE A 398 17.08 -11.66 -6.66
N SER A 399 17.64 -11.52 -7.86
CA SER A 399 18.74 -10.55 -8.10
C SER A 399 18.19 -9.11 -8.10
N ARG A 400 16.99 -8.91 -8.62
CA ARG A 400 16.31 -7.60 -8.60
C ARG A 400 16.05 -7.16 -7.17
N ASP A 401 15.40 -7.99 -6.35
CA ASP A 401 15.14 -7.75 -4.91
C ASP A 401 16.45 -7.43 -4.15
N LYS A 402 17.57 -8.10 -4.51
CA LYS A 402 18.87 -7.85 -3.91
C LYS A 402 19.40 -6.45 -4.18
N TYR A 403 19.21 -5.93 -5.40
CA TYR A 403 19.67 -4.57 -5.75
C TYR A 403 18.69 -3.51 -5.28
N GLU A 404 17.38 -3.79 -5.28
CA GLU A 404 16.35 -2.92 -4.69
C GLU A 404 16.59 -2.65 -3.21
N ALA A 405 17.21 -3.58 -2.48
CA ALA A 405 17.59 -3.37 -1.07
C ALA A 405 18.57 -2.20 -0.85
N TYR A 406 19.20 -1.67 -1.91
CA TYR A 406 20.07 -0.49 -1.87
C TYR A 406 19.42 0.74 -2.50
N MET A 407 18.12 0.65 -2.83
CA MET A 407 17.39 1.72 -3.50
C MET A 407 16.26 2.24 -2.59
N ARG A 408 15.88 3.47 -2.81
CA ARG A 408 14.77 4.13 -2.14
C ARG A 408 13.81 4.70 -3.16
N GLU A 409 12.52 4.63 -2.87
CA GLU A 409 11.54 5.38 -3.63
C GLU A 409 11.64 6.87 -3.27
N THR A 410 11.99 7.68 -4.26
CA THR A 410 12.04 9.14 -4.14
C THR A 410 10.92 9.78 -4.96
N PRO A 411 10.38 10.93 -4.55
CA PRO A 411 9.45 11.68 -5.39
C PRO A 411 10.08 12.03 -6.74
N CYS A 412 9.35 11.82 -7.83
CA CYS A 412 9.81 12.19 -9.16
C CYS A 412 10.24 13.67 -9.21
N PRO A 413 11.43 14.01 -9.70
CA PRO A 413 11.96 15.38 -9.68
C PRO A 413 11.14 16.35 -10.52
N VAL A 414 10.45 15.87 -11.56
CA VAL A 414 9.62 16.70 -12.45
C VAL A 414 8.26 16.99 -11.84
N CYS A 415 7.51 15.96 -11.43
CA CYS A 415 6.17 16.15 -10.88
C CYS A 415 6.13 16.24 -9.35
N LYS A 416 7.23 16.05 -8.65
CA LYS A 416 7.34 16.10 -7.18
C LYS A 416 6.30 15.24 -6.47
N GLY A 417 5.97 14.08 -7.04
CA GLY A 417 4.99 13.13 -6.49
C GLY A 417 3.56 13.30 -6.99
N THR A 418 3.20 14.40 -7.66
CA THR A 418 1.81 14.68 -8.10
C THR A 418 1.34 13.78 -9.24
N ARG A 419 2.23 13.07 -9.94
CA ARG A 419 1.95 12.11 -11.03
C ARG A 419 1.50 12.74 -12.35
N LEU A 420 1.20 14.05 -12.38
CA LEU A 420 0.58 14.77 -13.50
C LEU A 420 1.56 15.73 -14.17
N LYS A 421 1.23 16.13 -15.39
CA LYS A 421 1.94 17.17 -16.14
C LYS A 421 1.74 18.56 -15.49
N PRO A 422 2.71 19.50 -15.62
CA PRO A 422 2.58 20.85 -15.08
C PRO A 422 1.36 21.61 -15.63
N GLU A 423 1.01 21.41 -16.90
CA GLU A 423 -0.14 22.05 -17.53
C GLU A 423 -1.46 21.62 -16.89
N VAL A 424 -1.57 20.35 -16.51
CA VAL A 424 -2.74 19.80 -15.82
C VAL A 424 -2.84 20.33 -14.39
N LEU A 425 -1.70 20.46 -13.71
CA LEU A 425 -1.62 21.03 -12.35
C LEU A 425 -1.93 22.51 -12.31
N ALA A 426 -1.76 23.23 -13.43
CA ALA A 426 -2.12 24.63 -13.56
C ALA A 426 -3.63 24.88 -13.74
N VAL A 427 -4.45 23.83 -13.81
CA VAL A 427 -5.91 23.95 -13.79
C VAL A 427 -6.39 23.90 -12.34
N THR A 428 -7.15 24.88 -11.90
CA THR A 428 -7.59 25.01 -10.51
C THR A 428 -9.11 25.08 -10.38
N ILE A 429 -9.59 24.64 -9.22
CA ILE A 429 -10.96 24.86 -8.73
C ILE A 429 -10.84 25.37 -7.29
N GLY A 430 -11.39 26.53 -6.98
CA GLY A 430 -11.22 27.15 -5.65
C GLY A 430 -9.74 27.34 -5.28
N ASP A 431 -8.94 27.76 -6.24
CA ASP A 431 -7.49 28.02 -6.12
C ASP A 431 -6.62 26.79 -5.82
N LYS A 432 -7.16 25.57 -5.94
CA LYS A 432 -6.42 24.31 -5.78
C LYS A 432 -6.44 23.49 -7.07
N SER A 433 -5.29 22.88 -7.39
CA SER A 433 -5.16 21.86 -8.42
C SER A 433 -5.80 20.52 -7.97
N ILE A 434 -6.02 19.62 -8.91
CA ILE A 434 -6.55 18.28 -8.61
C ILE A 434 -5.61 17.50 -7.66
N ALA A 435 -4.29 17.65 -7.81
CA ALA A 435 -3.32 17.00 -6.95
C ALA A 435 -3.39 17.53 -5.51
N GLU A 436 -3.44 18.85 -5.32
CA GLU A 436 -3.57 19.48 -4.00
C GLU A 436 -4.87 19.09 -3.30
N ILE A 437 -5.97 18.94 -4.04
CA ILE A 437 -7.23 18.44 -3.46
C ILE A 437 -7.08 16.97 -3.03
N CYS A 438 -6.39 16.14 -3.82
CA CYS A 438 -6.17 14.74 -3.49
C CYS A 438 -5.20 14.54 -2.32
N GLU A 439 -4.30 15.49 -2.06
CA GLU A 439 -3.39 15.46 -0.90
C GLU A 439 -4.08 15.82 0.41
N LEU A 440 -5.19 16.54 0.37
CA LEU A 440 -5.99 16.81 1.57
C LEU A 440 -6.46 15.51 2.22
N SER A 441 -6.63 15.54 3.54
CA SER A 441 -7.34 14.45 4.21
C SER A 441 -8.77 14.34 3.66
N ILE A 442 -9.39 13.16 3.72
CA ILE A 442 -10.78 12.96 3.27
C ILE A 442 -11.73 13.95 3.97
N ALA A 443 -11.48 14.23 5.26
CA ALA A 443 -12.26 15.21 6.01
C ALA A 443 -12.08 16.64 5.46
N ASP A 444 -10.82 17.06 5.26
CA ASP A 444 -10.51 18.40 4.75
C ASP A 444 -10.96 18.56 3.29
N CYS A 445 -10.84 17.50 2.47
CA CYS A 445 -11.32 17.47 1.11
C CYS A 445 -12.84 17.65 1.04
N ALA A 446 -13.59 16.93 1.89
CA ALA A 446 -15.05 17.06 1.96
C ALA A 446 -15.48 18.48 2.41
N GLU A 447 -14.79 19.05 3.40
CA GLU A 447 -15.05 20.40 3.87
C GLU A 447 -14.69 21.45 2.82
N PHE A 448 -13.55 21.32 2.14
CA PHE A 448 -13.12 22.20 1.05
C PHE A 448 -14.16 22.22 -0.07
N LEU A 449 -14.54 21.05 -0.58
CA LEU A 449 -15.52 20.93 -1.67
C LEU A 449 -16.92 21.44 -1.30
N LYS A 450 -17.30 21.38 -0.02
CA LYS A 450 -18.56 21.94 0.49
C LYS A 450 -18.55 23.48 0.51
N LYS A 451 -17.38 24.08 0.78
CA LYS A 451 -17.21 25.55 0.91
C LYS A 451 -16.83 26.23 -0.40
N ILE A 452 -16.61 25.47 -1.48
CA ILE A 452 -16.11 26.01 -2.74
C ILE A 452 -17.07 27.04 -3.32
N SER A 453 -16.53 28.18 -3.75
CA SER A 453 -17.29 29.24 -4.40
C SER A 453 -17.23 29.08 -5.92
N LEU A 454 -18.36 28.70 -6.52
CA LEU A 454 -18.51 28.52 -7.95
C LEU A 454 -19.44 29.61 -8.51
N SER A 455 -19.17 30.07 -9.73
CA SER A 455 -20.11 30.92 -10.46
C SER A 455 -21.42 30.18 -10.76
N ALA A 456 -22.48 30.89 -11.07
CA ALA A 456 -23.79 30.30 -11.37
C ALA A 456 -23.72 29.25 -12.49
N ARG A 457 -22.91 29.48 -13.52
CA ARG A 457 -22.69 28.55 -14.63
C ARG A 457 -21.90 27.33 -14.18
N GLU A 458 -20.79 27.51 -13.46
CA GLU A 458 -19.97 26.42 -12.93
C GLU A 458 -20.76 25.55 -11.96
N LYS A 459 -21.59 26.16 -11.12
CA LYS A 459 -22.47 25.45 -10.17
C LYS A 459 -23.46 24.55 -10.91
N GLN A 460 -24.12 25.04 -11.96
CA GLN A 460 -25.06 24.27 -12.75
C GLN A 460 -24.39 23.03 -13.39
N ILE A 461 -23.14 23.15 -13.81
CA ILE A 461 -22.34 22.07 -14.42
C ILE A 461 -21.86 21.08 -13.35
N ALA A 462 -21.38 21.60 -12.21
CA ALA A 462 -20.69 20.83 -11.16
C ALA A 462 -21.66 20.11 -10.19
N ASP A 463 -22.88 20.56 -10.06
CA ASP A 463 -23.82 20.18 -8.97
C ASP A 463 -24.02 18.66 -8.88
N ARG A 464 -24.25 17.99 -10.02
CA ARG A 464 -24.40 16.52 -10.07
C ARG A 464 -23.12 15.80 -9.69
N VAL A 465 -21.97 16.27 -10.17
CA VAL A 465 -20.66 15.67 -9.91
C VAL A 465 -20.28 15.84 -8.45
N LEU A 466 -20.47 17.04 -7.89
CA LEU A 466 -20.21 17.32 -6.47
C LEU A 466 -21.09 16.50 -5.54
N LYS A 467 -22.36 16.26 -5.91
CA LYS A 467 -23.25 15.40 -5.13
C LYS A 467 -22.70 13.97 -5.02
N GLU A 468 -22.19 13.40 -6.13
CA GLU A 468 -21.59 12.08 -6.14
C GLU A 468 -20.28 12.03 -5.33
N VAL A 469 -19.42 13.07 -5.49
CA VAL A 469 -18.19 13.18 -4.70
C VAL A 469 -18.50 13.26 -3.20
N HIS A 470 -19.45 14.09 -2.80
CA HIS A 470 -19.84 14.23 -1.40
C HIS A 470 -20.41 12.92 -0.82
N ALA A 471 -21.21 12.20 -1.59
CA ALA A 471 -21.75 10.91 -1.15
C ALA A 471 -20.61 9.91 -0.87
N ARG A 472 -19.66 9.76 -1.81
CA ARG A 472 -18.52 8.85 -1.67
C ARG A 472 -17.57 9.25 -0.55
N LEU A 473 -17.24 10.54 -0.41
CA LEU A 473 -16.46 11.04 0.71
C LEU A 473 -17.19 10.82 2.04
N GLY A 474 -18.53 10.99 2.07
CA GLY A 474 -19.36 10.71 3.24
C GLY A 474 -19.23 9.27 3.70
N PHE A 475 -19.32 8.29 2.79
CA PHE A 475 -19.14 6.88 3.14
C PHE A 475 -17.74 6.57 3.70
N LEU A 476 -16.68 7.20 3.17
CA LEU A 476 -15.34 7.05 3.72
C LEU A 476 -15.20 7.64 5.13
N LEU A 477 -15.88 8.75 5.39
CA LEU A 477 -15.94 9.36 6.73
C LEU A 477 -16.72 8.47 7.71
N ASP A 478 -17.83 7.87 7.26
CA ASP A 478 -18.67 6.99 8.05
C ASP A 478 -17.93 5.72 8.52
N VAL A 479 -17.00 5.20 7.70
CA VAL A 479 -16.15 4.05 8.09
C VAL A 479 -14.86 4.46 8.84
N GLY A 480 -14.73 5.72 9.24
CA GLY A 480 -13.61 6.20 10.06
C GLY A 480 -12.29 6.43 9.32
N LEU A 481 -12.32 6.66 7.99
CA LEU A 481 -11.11 6.90 7.17
C LEU A 481 -10.84 8.40 6.94
N ASN A 482 -11.29 9.26 7.85
CA ASN A 482 -11.19 10.72 7.77
C ASN A 482 -9.77 11.25 7.60
N TYR A 483 -8.78 10.54 8.12
CA TYR A 483 -7.36 10.93 8.13
C TYR A 483 -6.59 10.57 6.85
N LEU A 484 -7.10 9.66 6.02
CA LEU A 484 -6.47 9.28 4.75
C LEU A 484 -6.57 10.40 3.73
N SER A 485 -5.61 10.45 2.79
CA SER A 485 -5.70 11.31 1.60
C SER A 485 -6.09 10.49 0.37
N LEU A 486 -6.74 11.13 -0.60
CA LEU A 486 -7.11 10.49 -1.88
C LEU A 486 -5.87 10.13 -2.71
N ALA A 487 -4.75 10.86 -2.54
CA ALA A 487 -3.48 10.62 -3.23
C ALA A 487 -2.73 9.40 -2.69
N ARG A 488 -3.06 8.90 -1.48
CA ARG A 488 -2.33 7.82 -0.82
C ARG A 488 -2.32 6.55 -1.70
N PRO A 489 -1.12 5.98 -1.99
CA PRO A 489 -1.01 4.75 -2.77
C PRO A 489 -1.68 3.57 -2.07
N ALA A 490 -2.41 2.75 -2.84
CA ALA A 490 -3.14 1.59 -2.31
C ALA A 490 -2.23 0.55 -1.64
N GLY A 491 -1.02 0.38 -2.14
CA GLY A 491 -0.04 -0.55 -1.57
C GLY A 491 0.48 -0.19 -0.18
N THR A 492 0.26 1.07 0.28
CA THR A 492 0.67 1.55 1.61
C THR A 492 -0.44 1.43 2.67
N LEU A 493 -1.62 0.97 2.27
CA LEU A 493 -2.75 0.80 3.17
C LEU A 493 -2.57 -0.44 4.05
N SER A 494 -2.97 -0.34 5.30
CA SER A 494 -3.13 -1.52 6.15
C SER A 494 -4.30 -2.40 5.65
N GLY A 495 -4.31 -3.68 6.01
CA GLY A 495 -5.39 -4.59 5.64
C GLY A 495 -6.77 -4.07 6.03
N GLY A 496 -6.90 -3.54 7.25
CA GLY A 496 -8.15 -2.95 7.73
C GLY A 496 -8.55 -1.66 7.00
N GLU A 497 -7.60 -0.79 6.63
CA GLU A 497 -7.89 0.40 5.81
C GLU A 497 -8.42 0.01 4.43
N ALA A 498 -7.76 -0.93 3.76
CA ALA A 498 -8.19 -1.42 2.43
C ALA A 498 -9.58 -2.07 2.48
N GLN A 499 -9.86 -2.86 3.50
CA GLN A 499 -11.17 -3.49 3.72
C GLN A 499 -12.27 -2.45 3.92
N ARG A 500 -12.04 -1.43 4.75
CA ARG A 500 -13.01 -0.33 4.98
C ARG A 500 -13.25 0.52 3.74
N ILE A 501 -12.22 0.75 2.91
CA ILE A 501 -12.41 1.42 1.61
C ILE A 501 -13.36 0.61 0.73
N ARG A 502 -13.20 -0.72 0.66
CA ARG A 502 -14.11 -1.59 -0.11
C ARG A 502 -15.52 -1.55 0.46
N LEU A 503 -15.65 -1.62 1.79
CA LEU A 503 -16.96 -1.51 2.46
C LEU A 503 -17.65 -0.18 2.08
N ALA A 504 -16.94 0.94 2.19
CA ALA A 504 -17.46 2.26 1.81
C ALA A 504 -17.90 2.33 0.34
N THR A 505 -17.11 1.72 -0.57
CA THR A 505 -17.44 1.65 -2.01
C THR A 505 -18.69 0.81 -2.26
N GLN A 506 -18.85 -0.32 -1.56
CA GLN A 506 -20.04 -1.17 -1.70
C GLN A 506 -21.32 -0.51 -1.15
N ILE A 507 -21.22 0.19 -0.03
CA ILE A 507 -22.34 1.00 0.50
C ILE A 507 -22.75 2.08 -0.50
N GLY A 508 -21.74 2.73 -1.12
CA GLY A 508 -21.92 3.75 -2.15
C GLY A 508 -22.64 3.25 -3.40
N SER A 509 -22.59 1.94 -3.68
CA SER A 509 -23.31 1.34 -4.81
C SER A 509 -24.83 1.32 -4.62
N GLY A 510 -25.33 1.45 -3.38
CA GLY A 510 -26.76 1.47 -3.05
C GLY A 510 -27.48 0.17 -3.38
N LEU A 511 -26.78 -0.96 -3.46
CA LEU A 511 -27.35 -2.26 -3.76
C LEU A 511 -28.26 -2.72 -2.62
N VAL A 512 -29.40 -3.32 -2.98
CA VAL A 512 -30.43 -3.82 -2.06
C VAL A 512 -30.66 -5.31 -2.33
N GLY A 513 -30.95 -6.08 -1.27
CA GLY A 513 -31.20 -7.52 -1.38
C GLY A 513 -29.94 -8.34 -1.63
N VAL A 514 -28.77 -7.82 -1.29
CA VAL A 514 -27.46 -8.48 -1.42
C VAL A 514 -27.08 -9.18 -0.12
N LEU A 515 -26.35 -10.28 -0.25
CA LEU A 515 -25.68 -10.95 0.87
C LEU A 515 -24.23 -10.46 0.95
N TYR A 516 -23.89 -9.69 1.97
CA TYR A 516 -22.53 -9.29 2.26
C TYR A 516 -21.88 -10.25 3.25
N VAL A 517 -20.68 -10.74 2.92
CA VAL A 517 -19.89 -11.59 3.83
C VAL A 517 -18.59 -10.83 4.14
N LEU A 518 -18.38 -10.50 5.42
CA LEU A 518 -17.24 -9.69 5.90
C LEU A 518 -16.38 -10.51 6.85
N ASP A 519 -15.06 -10.36 6.68
CA ASP A 519 -14.05 -11.02 7.52
C ASP A 519 -13.42 -10.00 8.47
N GLU A 520 -13.80 -10.06 9.75
CA GLU A 520 -13.25 -9.28 10.84
C GLU A 520 -13.09 -7.78 10.51
N PRO A 521 -14.15 -7.06 10.14
CA PRO A 521 -14.05 -5.67 9.69
C PRO A 521 -13.62 -4.68 10.79
N SER A 522 -13.64 -5.06 12.07
CA SER A 522 -13.19 -4.26 13.21
C SER A 522 -11.67 -4.24 13.39
N ILE A 523 -10.92 -5.03 12.60
CA ILE A 523 -9.47 -5.16 12.73
C ILE A 523 -8.74 -3.82 12.66
N GLY A 524 -7.80 -3.61 13.63
CA GLY A 524 -6.96 -2.41 13.69
C GLY A 524 -7.74 -1.13 14.01
N LEU A 525 -8.98 -1.25 14.49
CA LEU A 525 -9.78 -0.11 14.91
C LEU A 525 -9.64 0.17 16.40
N HIS A 526 -9.50 1.45 16.69
CA HIS A 526 -9.75 1.95 18.05
C HIS A 526 -11.25 1.84 18.36
N GLN A 527 -11.61 1.60 19.64
CA GLN A 527 -13.01 1.44 20.06
C GLN A 527 -13.95 2.59 19.62
N ARG A 528 -13.43 3.82 19.59
CA ARG A 528 -14.16 4.97 19.06
C ARG A 528 -14.56 4.80 17.59
N ASP A 529 -13.64 4.29 16.77
CA ASP A 529 -13.85 4.17 15.33
C ASP A 529 -14.68 2.90 15.02
N ASN A 530 -14.63 1.87 15.88
CA ASN A 530 -15.43 0.66 15.78
C ASN A 530 -16.94 0.96 15.87
N ARG A 531 -17.36 1.88 16.72
CA ARG A 531 -18.78 2.30 16.80
C ARG A 531 -19.28 2.85 15.47
N LYS A 532 -18.50 3.66 14.76
CA LYS A 532 -18.86 4.16 13.43
C LYS A 532 -19.02 3.04 12.40
N LEU A 533 -18.15 2.04 12.47
CA LEU A 533 -18.26 0.86 11.62
C LEU A 533 -19.57 0.11 11.89
N ILE A 534 -19.92 -0.13 13.16
CA ILE A 534 -21.14 -0.82 13.56
C ILE A 534 -22.37 -0.04 13.06
N ASP A 535 -22.42 1.28 13.23
CA ASP A 535 -23.49 2.14 12.70
C ASP A 535 -23.63 1.99 11.18
N THR A 536 -22.49 1.89 10.50
CA THR A 536 -22.44 1.72 9.05
C THR A 536 -22.98 0.36 8.61
N LEU A 537 -22.62 -0.73 9.29
CA LEU A 537 -23.13 -2.08 9.04
C LEU A 537 -24.62 -2.15 9.30
N THR A 538 -25.08 -1.53 10.39
CA THR A 538 -26.52 -1.43 10.73
C THR A 538 -27.29 -0.71 9.63
N ARG A 539 -26.78 0.42 9.14
CA ARG A 539 -27.40 1.14 8.02
C ARG A 539 -27.43 0.31 6.74
N LEU A 540 -26.38 -0.46 6.43
CA LEU A 540 -26.36 -1.35 5.27
C LEU A 540 -27.39 -2.47 5.39
N ARG A 541 -27.61 -3.02 6.59
CA ARG A 541 -28.69 -3.96 6.91
C ARG A 541 -30.06 -3.32 6.67
N ASP A 542 -30.27 -2.12 7.19
CA ASP A 542 -31.57 -1.40 7.15
C ASP A 542 -31.97 -1.02 5.71
N LEU A 543 -31.03 -1.01 4.76
CA LEU A 543 -31.31 -0.92 3.32
C LEU A 543 -31.92 -2.20 2.75
N GLY A 544 -32.13 -3.26 3.53
CA GLY A 544 -32.68 -4.53 3.09
C GLY A 544 -31.65 -5.55 2.62
N ASN A 545 -30.42 -5.49 3.17
CA ASN A 545 -29.34 -6.44 2.89
C ASN A 545 -29.17 -7.43 4.03
N THR A 546 -28.65 -8.61 3.71
CA THR A 546 -28.22 -9.59 4.70
C THR A 546 -26.70 -9.49 4.87
N LEU A 547 -26.24 -9.34 6.12
CA LEU A 547 -24.83 -9.27 6.44
C LEU A 547 -24.44 -10.49 7.27
N ILE A 548 -23.42 -11.22 6.82
CA ILE A 548 -22.73 -12.25 7.60
C ILE A 548 -21.36 -11.69 7.94
N VAL A 549 -21.06 -11.54 9.21
CA VAL A 549 -19.81 -10.94 9.71
C VAL A 549 -19.11 -11.96 10.58
N VAL A 550 -17.90 -12.37 10.20
CA VAL A 550 -17.01 -13.14 11.06
C VAL A 550 -16.36 -12.16 12.03
N GLU A 551 -16.61 -12.27 13.33
CA GLU A 551 -16.16 -11.28 14.30
C GLU A 551 -15.87 -11.82 15.70
N HIS A 552 -14.97 -11.09 16.38
CA HIS A 552 -14.58 -11.34 17.78
C HIS A 552 -14.80 -10.12 18.67
N ASP A 553 -15.17 -8.98 18.11
CA ASP A 553 -15.41 -7.74 18.85
C ASP A 553 -16.72 -7.81 19.65
N GLU A 554 -16.64 -7.44 20.92
CA GLU A 554 -17.78 -7.51 21.84
C GLU A 554 -18.94 -6.60 21.43
N ASP A 555 -18.65 -5.35 20.99
CA ASP A 555 -19.69 -4.36 20.64
C ASP A 555 -20.43 -4.81 19.37
N THR A 556 -19.71 -5.38 18.39
CA THR A 556 -20.30 -5.95 17.17
C THR A 556 -21.17 -7.15 17.49
N ILE A 557 -20.71 -8.08 18.34
CA ILE A 557 -21.50 -9.26 18.76
C ILE A 557 -22.76 -8.82 19.50
N ARG A 558 -22.69 -7.83 20.39
CA ARG A 558 -23.85 -7.31 21.12
C ARG A 558 -24.88 -6.63 20.22
N THR A 559 -24.47 -6.03 19.13
CA THR A 559 -25.34 -5.30 18.20
C THR A 559 -25.99 -6.22 17.16
N ALA A 560 -25.48 -7.45 17.00
CA ALA A 560 -25.99 -8.40 16.02
C ALA A 560 -27.44 -8.78 16.28
N ASP A 561 -28.22 -8.92 15.20
CA ASP A 561 -29.60 -9.46 15.25
C ASP A 561 -29.59 -10.98 15.48
N TRP A 562 -28.55 -11.67 15.00
CA TRP A 562 -28.38 -13.10 15.11
C TRP A 562 -26.92 -13.48 15.26
N ILE A 563 -26.63 -14.44 16.11
CA ILE A 563 -25.25 -14.86 16.40
C ILE A 563 -25.17 -16.38 16.21
N VAL A 564 -24.13 -16.83 15.53
CA VAL A 564 -23.79 -18.25 15.41
C VAL A 564 -22.41 -18.46 16.01
N ASP A 565 -22.34 -19.19 17.12
CA ASP A 565 -21.09 -19.56 17.78
C ASP A 565 -20.64 -20.93 17.28
N ILE A 566 -19.44 -21.00 16.72
CA ILE A 566 -18.88 -22.19 16.11
C ILE A 566 -17.71 -22.68 16.96
N GLY A 567 -17.80 -23.94 17.40
CA GLY A 567 -16.82 -24.53 18.31
C GLY A 567 -17.06 -26.03 18.53
N PRO A 568 -16.91 -26.53 19.77
CA PRO A 568 -16.42 -25.79 20.97
C PRO A 568 -14.91 -25.53 20.98
N GLY A 569 -14.14 -26.28 20.15
CA GLY A 569 -12.69 -26.17 20.02
C GLY A 569 -12.26 -25.61 18.67
N ALA A 570 -10.99 -25.79 18.33
CA ALA A 570 -10.38 -25.43 17.05
C ALA A 570 -9.96 -26.69 16.27
N GLY A 571 -9.79 -26.58 14.95
CA GLY A 571 -9.38 -27.70 14.09
C GLY A 571 -10.35 -28.89 14.17
N GLU A 572 -9.84 -30.07 14.48
CA GLU A 572 -10.65 -31.29 14.59
C GLU A 572 -11.68 -31.29 15.75
N HIS A 573 -11.41 -30.48 16.78
CA HIS A 573 -12.30 -30.28 17.94
C HIS A 573 -13.36 -29.21 17.72
N GLY A 574 -13.35 -28.55 16.56
CA GLY A 574 -14.30 -27.52 16.13
C GLY A 574 -15.34 -28.02 15.14
N GLY A 575 -15.90 -27.12 14.38
CA GLY A 575 -16.79 -27.42 13.26
C GLY A 575 -18.23 -27.73 13.64
N HIS A 576 -18.64 -27.48 14.88
CA HIS A 576 -20.03 -27.61 15.35
C HIS A 576 -20.64 -26.26 15.66
N VAL A 577 -21.94 -26.13 15.47
CA VAL A 577 -22.70 -24.98 15.97
C VAL A 577 -23.00 -25.21 17.45
N VAL A 578 -22.40 -24.38 18.31
CA VAL A 578 -22.56 -24.45 19.77
C VAL A 578 -23.81 -23.66 20.19
N SER A 579 -24.03 -22.50 19.54
CA SER A 579 -25.19 -21.65 19.76
C SER A 579 -25.62 -20.97 18.47
N SER A 580 -26.93 -20.83 18.26
CA SER A 580 -27.49 -20.07 17.13
C SER A 580 -28.74 -19.37 17.62
N GLY A 581 -28.76 -18.03 17.64
CA GLY A 581 -29.85 -17.22 18.15
C GLY A 581 -29.45 -15.80 18.44
N ASP A 582 -30.16 -15.13 19.32
CA ASP A 582 -29.86 -13.80 19.79
C ASP A 582 -28.71 -13.79 20.83
N TYR A 583 -28.34 -12.61 21.27
CA TYR A 583 -27.29 -12.43 22.28
C TYR A 583 -27.59 -13.20 23.59
N THR A 584 -28.87 -13.27 23.98
CA THR A 584 -29.31 -13.97 25.19
C THR A 584 -29.10 -15.48 25.07
N ALA A 585 -29.35 -16.06 23.91
CA ALA A 585 -29.07 -17.47 23.64
C ALA A 585 -27.55 -17.78 23.76
N LEU A 586 -26.70 -16.91 23.25
CA LEU A 586 -25.25 -17.07 23.32
C LEU A 586 -24.72 -17.06 24.75
N ILE A 587 -25.07 -16.05 25.56
CA ILE A 587 -24.57 -15.93 26.95
C ILE A 587 -25.05 -17.04 27.87
N ASN A 588 -26.22 -17.65 27.58
CA ASN A 588 -26.77 -18.75 28.34
C ASN A 588 -26.27 -20.14 27.90
N ALA A 589 -25.59 -20.22 26.72
CA ALA A 589 -25.02 -21.47 26.24
C ALA A 589 -23.88 -21.91 27.15
N LYS A 590 -24.00 -23.08 27.78
CA LYS A 590 -23.00 -23.59 28.76
C LYS A 590 -21.68 -23.96 28.10
N ASP A 591 -21.74 -24.50 26.90
CA ASP A 591 -20.59 -24.98 26.13
C ASP A 591 -19.96 -23.90 25.26
N SER A 592 -20.54 -22.70 25.22
CA SER A 592 -19.99 -21.55 24.51
C SER A 592 -18.87 -20.88 25.29
N ILE A 593 -17.65 -20.93 24.74
CA ILE A 593 -16.51 -20.19 25.27
C ILE A 593 -16.74 -18.69 25.07
N THR A 594 -17.22 -18.26 23.90
CA THR A 594 -17.58 -16.88 23.61
C THR A 594 -18.61 -16.37 24.61
N GLY A 595 -19.68 -17.16 24.84
CA GLY A 595 -20.72 -16.83 25.82
C GLY A 595 -20.21 -16.76 27.26
N ALA A 596 -19.19 -17.56 27.61
CA ALA A 596 -18.57 -17.51 28.93
C ALA A 596 -17.82 -16.18 29.17
N TYR A 597 -17.12 -15.65 28.14
CA TYR A 597 -16.46 -14.33 28.22
C TYR A 597 -17.47 -13.18 28.26
N LEU A 598 -18.44 -13.18 27.36
CA LEU A 598 -19.46 -12.12 27.27
C LEU A 598 -20.40 -12.04 28.47
N SER A 599 -20.61 -13.15 29.17
CA SER A 599 -21.38 -13.21 30.41
C SER A 599 -20.56 -12.89 31.68
N GLY A 600 -19.25 -12.72 31.55
CA GLY A 600 -18.34 -12.53 32.69
C GLY A 600 -18.04 -13.78 33.49
N ARG A 601 -18.52 -14.97 33.08
CA ARG A 601 -18.15 -16.27 33.73
C ARG A 601 -16.66 -16.56 33.63
N THR A 602 -16.03 -16.07 32.55
CA THR A 602 -14.59 -16.11 32.34
C THR A 602 -14.14 -14.72 31.92
N LYS A 603 -12.98 -14.26 32.44
CA LYS A 603 -12.42 -12.96 32.06
C LYS A 603 -10.90 -12.98 32.06
N ILE A 604 -10.31 -12.07 31.30
CA ILE A 604 -8.88 -11.77 31.37
C ILE A 604 -8.67 -10.85 32.56
N GLU A 605 -7.96 -11.35 33.56
CA GLU A 605 -7.77 -10.61 34.81
C GLU A 605 -6.81 -9.44 34.66
N THR A 606 -7.10 -8.33 35.31
CA THR A 606 -6.16 -7.20 35.44
C THR A 606 -5.06 -7.58 36.44
N PRO A 607 -3.76 -7.39 36.10
CA PRO A 607 -2.66 -7.67 37.01
C PRO A 607 -2.80 -6.91 38.35
N LYS A 608 -2.76 -7.62 39.44
CA LYS A 608 -2.84 -7.02 40.79
C LYS A 608 -1.66 -6.12 41.16
N LYS A 609 -0.48 -6.38 40.57
CA LYS A 609 0.74 -5.57 40.70
C LYS A 609 1.37 -5.37 39.34
N ARG A 610 1.74 -4.13 39.04
CA ARG A 610 2.52 -3.79 37.86
C ARG A 610 4.00 -3.96 38.16
N ARG A 611 4.81 -4.35 37.14
CA ARG A 611 6.26 -4.33 37.25
C ARG A 611 6.72 -2.88 37.39
N PRO A 612 7.59 -2.56 38.37
CA PRO A 612 8.11 -1.19 38.48
C PRO A 612 9.01 -0.86 37.30
N SER A 613 8.88 0.38 36.77
CA SER A 613 9.84 0.90 35.81
C SER A 613 11.13 1.33 36.52
N ASP A 614 12.29 0.91 36.01
CA ASP A 614 13.60 1.35 36.51
C ASP A 614 14.03 2.63 35.74
N PRO A 615 14.13 3.80 36.41
CA PRO A 615 14.54 5.04 35.74
C PRO A 615 15.94 4.99 35.11
N LYS A 616 16.77 4.03 35.50
CA LYS A 616 18.11 3.83 34.94
C LYS A 616 18.12 2.94 33.69
N ARG A 617 17.04 2.19 33.48
CA ARG A 617 16.86 1.29 32.33
C ARG A 617 15.72 1.78 31.45
N ILE A 618 15.94 2.87 30.74
CA ILE A 618 14.96 3.47 29.83
C ILE A 618 15.55 3.61 28.44
N LEU A 619 14.71 3.49 27.44
CA LEU A 619 14.98 3.79 26.05
C LEU A 619 14.21 5.06 25.68
N THR A 620 14.88 6.08 25.17
CA THR A 620 14.24 7.36 24.86
C THR A 620 14.40 7.68 23.39
N VAL A 621 13.31 7.87 22.69
CA VAL A 621 13.24 8.45 21.33
C VAL A 621 13.04 9.95 21.48
N LYS A 622 13.89 10.78 20.86
CA LYS A 622 13.83 12.23 20.94
C LYS A 622 13.59 12.84 19.56
N GLY A 623 12.68 13.80 19.50
CA GLY A 623 12.39 14.58 18.31
C GLY A 623 11.85 13.75 17.14
N ALA A 624 11.00 12.78 17.40
CA ALA A 624 10.37 11.96 16.38
C ALA A 624 9.45 12.81 15.49
N LYS A 625 9.76 12.91 14.17
CA LYS A 625 9.11 13.84 13.24
C LYS A 625 8.78 13.19 11.87
N GLU A 626 8.71 11.87 11.79
CA GLU A 626 8.33 11.21 10.55
C GLU A 626 6.81 11.21 10.37
N ASN A 627 6.34 11.27 9.13
CA ASN A 627 4.94 11.33 8.75
C ASN A 627 4.19 12.43 9.53
N ASN A 628 3.18 12.07 10.33
CA ASN A 628 2.37 12.99 11.12
C ASN A 628 2.92 13.28 12.53
N LEU A 629 4.04 12.69 12.95
CA LEU A 629 4.63 12.94 14.26
C LEU A 629 5.15 14.37 14.39
N GLN A 630 4.82 15.04 15.49
CA GLN A 630 5.06 16.47 15.70
C GLN A 630 6.34 16.78 16.51
N GLY A 631 7.41 15.99 16.30
CA GLY A 631 8.69 16.22 17.00
C GLY A 631 8.65 15.78 18.46
N ILE A 632 7.95 14.70 18.76
CA ILE A 632 7.70 14.19 20.10
C ILE A 632 8.93 13.49 20.70
N ASP A 633 9.02 13.57 22.02
CA ASP A 633 9.94 12.80 22.85
C ASP A 633 9.13 11.70 23.57
N VAL A 634 9.61 10.45 23.53
CA VAL A 634 8.88 9.30 24.09
C VAL A 634 9.84 8.41 24.87
N VAL A 635 9.40 7.99 26.08
CA VAL A 635 10.17 7.13 26.98
C VAL A 635 9.57 5.73 27.01
N PHE A 636 10.40 4.72 26.77
CA PHE A 636 10.05 3.31 26.87
C PHE A 636 10.80 2.68 28.05
N PRO A 637 10.12 2.29 29.14
CA PRO A 637 10.76 1.57 30.26
C PRO A 637 11.17 0.17 29.82
N LEU A 638 12.42 -0.21 30.08
CA LEU A 638 12.97 -1.51 29.74
C LEU A 638 12.67 -2.55 30.82
N GLY A 639 12.49 -3.81 30.42
CA GLY A 639 12.08 -4.90 31.30
C GLY A 639 10.60 -4.87 31.67
N ASN A 640 9.79 -4.12 30.91
CA ASN A 640 8.35 -3.96 31.13
C ASN A 640 7.56 -4.42 29.90
N PHE A 641 6.27 -4.65 30.12
CA PHE A 641 5.27 -4.82 29.08
C PHE A 641 4.68 -3.45 28.74
N VAL A 642 5.03 -2.89 27.58
CA VAL A 642 4.64 -1.55 27.13
C VAL A 642 3.61 -1.66 26.01
N ALA A 643 2.46 -1.00 26.17
CA ALA A 643 1.44 -0.88 25.14
C ALA A 643 1.48 0.53 24.53
N VAL A 644 1.56 0.60 23.18
CA VAL A 644 1.43 1.85 22.43
C VAL A 644 0.03 1.86 21.81
N SER A 645 -0.81 2.77 22.30
CA SER A 645 -2.22 2.89 21.93
C SER A 645 -2.53 4.23 21.27
N GLY A 646 -3.79 4.43 20.89
CA GLY A 646 -4.30 5.66 20.30
C GLY A 646 -5.19 5.41 19.10
N VAL A 647 -5.90 6.43 18.65
CA VAL A 647 -6.83 6.33 17.51
C VAL A 647 -6.13 5.89 16.22
N SER A 648 -6.90 5.39 15.26
CA SER A 648 -6.36 4.99 13.95
C SER A 648 -5.69 6.20 13.26
N GLY A 649 -4.49 5.98 12.67
CA GLY A 649 -3.72 7.05 12.03
C GLY A 649 -3.04 8.04 12.96
N SER A 650 -2.98 7.81 14.30
CA SER A 650 -2.32 8.73 15.25
C SER A 650 -0.79 8.73 15.22
N GLY A 651 -0.15 7.82 14.46
CA GLY A 651 1.31 7.75 14.31
C GLY A 651 1.98 6.63 15.09
N LYS A 652 1.24 5.66 15.65
CA LYS A 652 1.78 4.52 16.42
C LYS A 652 2.83 3.72 15.65
N SER A 653 2.47 3.23 14.47
CA SER A 653 3.38 2.42 13.64
C SER A 653 4.58 3.24 13.17
N THR A 654 4.40 4.53 12.87
CA THR A 654 5.50 5.44 12.54
C THR A 654 6.50 5.57 13.69
N LEU A 655 6.02 5.74 14.94
CA LEU A 655 6.90 5.83 16.11
C LEU A 655 7.63 4.50 16.37
N VAL A 656 6.90 3.39 16.34
CA VAL A 656 7.42 2.10 16.80
C VAL A 656 8.14 1.35 15.68
N ASN A 657 7.56 1.26 14.48
CA ASN A 657 8.13 0.48 13.38
C ASN A 657 9.14 1.31 12.56
N ASP A 658 8.73 2.52 12.07
CA ASP A 658 9.56 3.28 11.16
C ASP A 658 10.76 3.93 11.87
N ILE A 659 10.61 4.33 13.13
CA ILE A 659 11.69 5.00 13.88
C ILE A 659 12.36 4.02 14.85
N LEU A 660 11.66 3.57 15.87
CA LEU A 660 12.25 2.81 16.97
C LEU A 660 12.84 1.49 16.50
N TYR A 661 12.03 0.64 15.86
CA TYR A 661 12.49 -0.66 15.37
C TYR A 661 13.61 -0.51 14.34
N SER A 662 13.48 0.41 13.38
CA SER A 662 14.48 0.60 12.32
C SER A 662 15.86 0.96 12.88
N VAL A 663 15.93 1.87 13.89
CA VAL A 663 17.19 2.20 14.55
C VAL A 663 17.74 1.02 15.34
N LEU A 664 16.88 0.32 16.11
CA LEU A 664 17.28 -0.85 16.88
C LEU A 664 17.79 -1.98 15.99
N ALA A 665 17.11 -2.27 14.89
CA ALA A 665 17.49 -3.30 13.93
C ALA A 665 18.86 -3.00 13.30
N ASN A 666 19.11 -1.75 12.94
CA ASN A 666 20.40 -1.35 12.39
C ASN A 666 21.53 -1.50 13.42
N LYS A 667 21.33 -1.02 14.65
CA LYS A 667 22.37 -1.01 15.68
C LYS A 667 22.62 -2.38 16.33
N LEU A 668 21.57 -3.16 16.56
CA LEU A 668 21.66 -4.41 17.31
C LEU A 668 21.75 -5.65 16.41
N ASN A 669 21.07 -5.63 15.27
CA ASN A 669 20.98 -6.79 14.38
C ASN A 669 21.79 -6.60 13.07
N GLY A 670 22.42 -5.42 12.86
CA GLY A 670 23.14 -5.12 11.61
C GLY A 670 22.24 -5.03 10.38
N ALA A 671 20.94 -4.68 10.56
CA ALA A 671 20.03 -4.44 9.47
C ALA A 671 20.41 -3.15 8.69
N ARG A 672 19.82 -2.97 7.52
CA ARG A 672 20.04 -1.80 6.65
C ARG A 672 18.70 -1.21 6.28
N ILE A 673 18.05 -0.60 7.29
CA ILE A 673 16.74 0.02 7.15
C ILE A 673 16.93 1.52 7.36
N VAL A 674 16.31 2.35 6.52
CA VAL A 674 16.33 3.79 6.72
C VAL A 674 15.35 4.15 7.83
N PRO A 675 15.82 4.69 8.97
CA PRO A 675 14.93 5.08 10.04
C PRO A 675 14.14 6.34 9.67
N GLY A 676 12.91 6.43 10.13
CA GLY A 676 12.12 7.65 10.03
C GLY A 676 12.81 8.83 10.75
N ARG A 677 12.47 10.05 10.35
CA ARG A 677 13.09 11.30 10.85
C ARG A 677 12.91 11.46 12.35
N HIS A 678 14.03 11.53 13.06
CA HIS A 678 14.12 11.75 14.49
C HIS A 678 15.44 12.45 14.85
N ARG A 679 15.58 12.92 16.07
CA ARG A 679 16.82 13.57 16.51
C ARG A 679 17.84 12.54 17.00
N THR A 680 17.48 11.71 17.96
CA THR A 680 18.35 10.68 18.55
C THR A 680 17.56 9.65 19.35
N ILE A 681 18.13 8.46 19.52
CA ILE A 681 17.65 7.44 20.45
C ILE A 681 18.77 7.12 21.44
N THR A 682 18.44 7.10 22.74
CA THR A 682 19.37 6.82 23.83
C THR A 682 18.90 5.63 24.65
N GLY A 683 19.82 4.90 25.33
CA GLY A 683 19.51 3.71 26.13
C GLY A 683 19.73 2.39 25.38
N LEU A 684 20.37 2.42 24.22
CA LEU A 684 20.66 1.24 23.37
C LEU A 684 21.61 0.26 24.05
N GLU A 685 22.48 0.73 24.93
CA GLU A 685 23.48 -0.04 25.68
C GLU A 685 22.87 -1.10 26.61
N HIS A 686 21.60 -0.96 26.94
CA HIS A 686 20.87 -1.92 27.78
C HIS A 686 20.33 -3.12 26.98
N LEU A 687 20.41 -3.08 25.66
CA LEU A 687 19.83 -4.07 24.74
C LEU A 687 20.91 -4.82 23.97
N ASP A 688 20.63 -6.06 23.60
CA ASP A 688 21.53 -6.89 22.77
C ASP A 688 20.88 -7.37 21.47
N LYS A 689 19.56 -7.35 21.39
CA LYS A 689 18.80 -7.82 20.22
C LYS A 689 17.44 -7.15 20.16
N VAL A 690 16.98 -6.90 18.93
CA VAL A 690 15.56 -6.57 18.66
C VAL A 690 14.92 -7.68 17.83
N VAL A 691 13.68 -8.00 18.15
CA VAL A 691 12.82 -8.95 17.44
C VAL A 691 11.56 -8.22 17.04
N HIS A 692 11.29 -8.20 15.75
CA HIS A 692 10.04 -7.65 15.18
C HIS A 692 9.11 -8.79 14.79
N VAL A 693 7.86 -8.70 15.23
CA VAL A 693 6.81 -9.68 14.96
C VAL A 693 5.64 -8.95 14.31
N ASP A 694 5.61 -8.97 13.01
CA ASP A 694 4.58 -8.37 12.17
C ASP A 694 3.63 -9.41 11.57
N GLN A 695 2.58 -8.95 10.91
CA GLN A 695 1.56 -9.79 10.26
C GLN A 695 1.97 -10.30 8.87
N SER A 696 3.19 -10.02 8.41
CA SER A 696 3.66 -10.51 7.11
C SER A 696 3.73 -12.05 7.09
N PRO A 697 3.48 -12.69 5.94
CA PRO A 697 3.57 -14.14 5.82
C PRO A 697 4.94 -14.69 6.22
N ILE A 698 5.00 -15.91 6.78
CA ILE A 698 6.25 -16.62 7.10
C ILE A 698 7.01 -17.10 5.85
N GLY A 699 6.48 -16.86 4.67
CA GLY A 699 7.07 -17.14 3.38
C GLY A 699 6.08 -16.87 2.25
N ARG A 700 6.60 -16.64 1.05
CA ARG A 700 5.80 -16.28 -0.15
C ARG A 700 5.42 -17.50 -1.00
N THR A 701 5.98 -18.68 -0.72
CA THR A 701 5.78 -19.89 -1.53
C THR A 701 5.08 -20.98 -0.74
N PRO A 702 4.39 -21.92 -1.40
CA PRO A 702 3.78 -23.09 -0.75
C PRO A 702 4.77 -24.00 0.00
N ARG A 703 6.07 -23.87 -0.26
CA ARG A 703 7.13 -24.64 0.43
C ARG A 703 7.39 -24.16 1.86
N SER A 704 7.11 -22.88 2.13
CA SER A 704 7.21 -22.35 3.49
C SER A 704 6.00 -22.84 4.30
N ASN A 705 6.25 -23.35 5.50
CA ASN A 705 5.23 -23.84 6.42
C ASN A 705 5.70 -23.69 7.88
N PRO A 706 4.84 -23.87 8.88
CA PRO A 706 5.22 -23.77 10.29
C PRO A 706 6.39 -24.67 10.68
N ALA A 707 6.45 -25.90 10.17
CA ALA A 707 7.53 -26.84 10.51
C ALA A 707 8.90 -26.41 9.95
N THR A 708 8.95 -25.85 8.72
CA THR A 708 10.21 -25.37 8.14
C THR A 708 10.65 -24.05 8.78
N TYR A 709 9.71 -23.12 9.02
CA TYR A 709 10.02 -21.81 9.56
C TYR A 709 10.58 -21.90 11.00
N THR A 710 10.01 -22.75 11.83
CA THR A 710 10.49 -22.97 13.21
C THR A 710 11.77 -23.80 13.28
N GLY A 711 12.16 -24.50 12.20
CA GLY A 711 13.29 -25.39 12.16
C GLY A 711 13.02 -26.79 12.77
N VAL A 712 11.80 -27.07 13.22
CA VAL A 712 11.45 -28.40 13.74
C VAL A 712 11.54 -29.47 12.66
N PHE A 713 11.27 -29.11 11.40
CA PHE A 713 11.33 -30.05 10.28
C PHE A 713 12.73 -30.62 10.04
N ASP A 714 13.79 -29.87 10.35
CA ASP A 714 15.18 -30.39 10.27
C ASP A 714 15.40 -31.53 11.24
N LYS A 715 14.79 -31.45 12.43
CA LYS A 715 14.87 -32.51 13.44
C LYS A 715 14.05 -33.72 13.02
N VAL A 716 12.88 -33.50 12.44
CA VAL A 716 12.04 -34.58 11.87
C VAL A 716 12.77 -35.31 10.76
N ARG A 717 13.39 -34.58 9.82
CA ARG A 717 14.17 -35.17 8.71
C ARG A 717 15.35 -36.00 9.22
N ALA A 718 16.05 -35.49 10.22
CA ALA A 718 17.15 -36.24 10.86
C ALA A 718 16.64 -37.56 11.48
N LEU A 719 15.52 -37.49 12.20
CA LEU A 719 14.89 -38.68 12.81
C LEU A 719 14.49 -39.72 11.78
N PHE A 720 13.91 -39.33 10.64
CA PHE A 720 13.55 -40.22 9.54
C PHE A 720 14.80 -40.87 8.92
N ALA A 721 15.89 -40.15 8.75
CA ALA A 721 17.18 -40.67 8.28
C ALA A 721 17.80 -41.72 9.21
N GLU A 722 17.46 -41.65 10.51
CA GLU A 722 17.93 -42.63 11.51
C GLU A 722 17.12 -43.92 11.57
N THR A 723 15.97 -43.99 10.89
CA THR A 723 15.15 -45.19 10.82
C THR A 723 15.90 -46.38 10.15
N THR A 724 15.56 -47.60 10.52
CA THR A 724 16.18 -48.81 9.97
C THR A 724 15.99 -48.90 8.46
N GLU A 725 14.78 -48.57 7.95
CA GLU A 725 14.49 -48.58 6.51
C GLU A 725 15.33 -47.55 5.74
N ALA A 726 15.47 -46.35 6.27
CA ALA A 726 16.28 -45.28 5.64
C ALA A 726 17.77 -45.67 5.58
N LYS A 727 18.30 -46.29 6.67
CA LYS A 727 19.68 -46.73 6.73
C LYS A 727 19.95 -47.89 5.74
N ILE A 728 19.06 -48.86 5.63
CA ILE A 728 19.15 -49.98 4.64
C ILE A 728 19.20 -49.43 3.21
N ARG A 729 18.42 -48.40 2.90
CA ARG A 729 18.35 -47.77 1.58
C ARG A 729 19.42 -46.71 1.34
N GLY A 730 20.27 -46.41 2.33
CA GLY A 730 21.29 -45.38 2.25
C GLY A 730 20.73 -43.94 2.19
N TYR A 731 19.50 -43.71 2.70
CA TYR A 731 18.84 -42.43 2.65
C TYR A 731 19.36 -41.53 3.77
N GLN A 732 19.88 -40.39 3.36
CA GLN A 732 20.34 -39.33 4.26
C GLN A 732 19.25 -38.29 4.52
N GLN A 733 19.47 -37.36 5.44
CA GLN A 733 18.54 -36.30 5.79
C GLN A 733 18.04 -35.47 4.58
N GLY A 734 18.89 -35.30 3.53
CA GLY A 734 18.54 -34.61 2.30
C GLY A 734 17.41 -35.28 1.52
N ARG A 735 17.29 -36.62 1.60
CA ARG A 735 16.22 -37.39 0.92
C ARG A 735 14.84 -37.00 1.43
N PHE A 736 14.73 -36.64 2.68
CA PHE A 736 13.50 -36.24 3.36
C PHE A 736 13.21 -34.75 3.26
N SER A 737 13.90 -34.01 2.37
CA SER A 737 13.62 -32.64 2.05
C SER A 737 12.80 -32.53 0.77
N PHE A 738 11.65 -31.86 0.82
CA PHE A 738 10.86 -31.55 -0.37
C PHE A 738 11.45 -30.38 -1.21
N ASN A 739 12.51 -29.71 -0.73
CA ASN A 739 13.22 -28.66 -1.47
C ASN A 739 14.39 -29.21 -2.31
N VAL A 740 14.83 -30.45 -2.06
CA VAL A 740 16.03 -31.03 -2.67
C VAL A 740 15.62 -32.15 -3.63
N LYS A 741 16.25 -32.19 -4.81
CA LYS A 741 16.04 -33.27 -5.78
C LYS A 741 16.40 -34.63 -5.17
N GLY A 742 15.70 -35.67 -5.62
CA GLY A 742 15.92 -37.07 -5.23
C GLY A 742 14.84 -37.62 -4.31
N GLY A 743 14.29 -36.85 -3.34
CA GLY A 743 13.21 -37.32 -2.46
C GLY A 743 11.86 -36.69 -2.74
N ARG A 744 11.84 -35.55 -3.39
CA ARG A 744 10.62 -34.77 -3.68
C ARG A 744 9.88 -35.30 -4.91
N CYS A 745 8.62 -35.00 -5.02
CA CYS A 745 7.87 -35.14 -6.27
C CYS A 745 8.42 -34.15 -7.31
N GLU A 746 8.92 -34.65 -8.44
CA GLU A 746 9.50 -33.78 -9.46
C GLU A 746 8.43 -33.05 -10.30
N ASN A 747 7.18 -33.55 -10.36
CA ASN A 747 6.08 -32.92 -11.08
C ASN A 747 5.72 -31.55 -10.48
N CYS A 748 5.55 -31.46 -9.15
CA CYS A 748 5.29 -30.21 -8.44
C CYS A 748 6.56 -29.63 -7.81
N ALA A 749 7.75 -30.18 -8.10
CA ALA A 749 9.02 -29.77 -7.51
C ALA A 749 9.01 -29.68 -5.97
N GLY A 750 8.12 -30.41 -5.28
CA GLY A 750 7.96 -30.43 -3.82
C GLY A 750 6.94 -29.44 -3.27
N ASP A 751 6.24 -28.69 -4.11
CA ASP A 751 5.21 -27.74 -3.67
C ASP A 751 3.95 -28.44 -3.13
N GLY A 752 3.67 -29.67 -3.62
CA GLY A 752 2.44 -30.41 -3.34
C GLY A 752 1.25 -29.91 -4.16
N THR A 753 1.33 -28.72 -4.71
CA THR A 753 0.32 -28.09 -5.55
C THR A 753 0.93 -27.61 -6.86
N ILE A 754 0.08 -27.40 -7.87
CA ILE A 754 0.44 -26.74 -9.12
C ILE A 754 -0.27 -25.39 -9.11
N THR A 755 0.47 -24.32 -9.36
CA THR A 755 -0.08 -22.96 -9.46
C THR A 755 -0.61 -22.75 -10.87
N ILE A 756 -1.86 -22.33 -10.97
CA ILE A 756 -2.49 -21.89 -12.22
C ILE A 756 -2.55 -20.36 -12.14
N GLU A 757 -1.68 -19.71 -12.92
CA GLU A 757 -1.65 -18.25 -12.99
C GLU A 757 -2.89 -17.72 -13.71
N MET A 758 -3.60 -16.82 -13.05
CA MET A 758 -4.81 -16.19 -13.56
C MET A 758 -4.54 -14.70 -13.80
N ASN A 759 -4.42 -14.27 -15.05
CA ASN A 759 -3.99 -12.91 -15.45
C ASN A 759 -4.73 -11.73 -14.78
N PHE A 760 -5.96 -11.94 -14.32
CA PHE A 760 -6.80 -10.88 -13.71
C PHE A 760 -7.43 -11.29 -12.36
N LEU A 761 -7.18 -12.51 -11.91
CA LEU A 761 -7.70 -13.08 -10.67
C LEU A 761 -6.53 -13.60 -9.83
N PRO A 762 -6.70 -13.82 -8.52
CA PRO A 762 -5.69 -14.49 -7.70
C PRO A 762 -5.34 -15.88 -8.26
N ASP A 763 -4.07 -16.25 -8.16
CA ASP A 763 -3.59 -17.56 -8.59
C ASP A 763 -4.32 -18.70 -7.87
N VAL A 764 -4.65 -19.77 -8.61
CA VAL A 764 -5.31 -20.95 -8.07
C VAL A 764 -4.28 -22.05 -7.83
N TYR A 765 -4.32 -22.64 -6.64
CA TYR A 765 -3.45 -23.74 -6.24
C TYR A 765 -4.24 -25.05 -6.28
N VAL A 766 -3.89 -25.93 -7.22
CA VAL A 766 -4.53 -27.25 -7.37
C VAL A 766 -3.60 -28.34 -6.84
N PRO A 767 -4.08 -29.35 -6.09
CA PRO A 767 -3.25 -30.47 -5.66
C PRO A 767 -2.56 -31.16 -6.85
N CYS A 768 -1.28 -31.49 -6.69
CA CYS A 768 -0.52 -32.18 -7.73
C CYS A 768 -1.09 -33.56 -8.01
N GLU A 769 -1.43 -33.88 -9.24
CA GLU A 769 -2.04 -35.14 -9.66
C GLU A 769 -1.13 -36.38 -9.43
N VAL A 770 0.19 -36.19 -9.35
CA VAL A 770 1.16 -37.26 -9.17
C VAL A 770 1.36 -37.61 -7.69
N CYS A 771 1.50 -36.64 -6.83
CA CYS A 771 1.75 -36.86 -5.39
C CYS A 771 0.52 -36.61 -4.52
N HIS A 772 -0.58 -36.15 -5.07
CA HIS A 772 -1.82 -35.86 -4.36
C HIS A 772 -1.61 -35.00 -3.10
N GLY A 773 -0.72 -33.99 -3.19
CA GLY A 773 -0.39 -33.11 -2.06
C GLY A 773 0.75 -33.60 -1.16
N ALA A 774 1.20 -34.87 -1.28
CA ALA A 774 2.20 -35.46 -0.40
C ALA A 774 3.61 -34.84 -0.51
N ARG A 775 3.92 -34.06 -1.56
CA ARG A 775 5.22 -33.39 -1.81
C ARG A 775 6.41 -34.29 -2.14
N TYR A 776 6.35 -35.59 -1.88
CA TYR A 776 7.43 -36.54 -2.03
C TYR A 776 7.15 -37.59 -3.13
N ASN A 777 8.21 -38.21 -3.60
CA ASN A 777 8.11 -39.38 -4.48
C ASN A 777 7.74 -40.66 -3.70
N ARG A 778 7.30 -41.68 -4.40
CA ARG A 778 6.81 -42.93 -3.81
C ARG A 778 7.84 -43.62 -2.92
N GLU A 779 9.09 -43.70 -3.37
CA GLU A 779 10.15 -44.38 -2.62
C GLU A 779 10.45 -43.73 -1.29
N THR A 780 10.39 -42.40 -1.19
CA THR A 780 10.59 -41.68 0.07
C THR A 780 9.44 -41.94 1.04
N LEU A 781 8.20 -42.07 0.51
CA LEU A 781 7.00 -42.35 1.30
C LEU A 781 6.93 -43.78 1.84
N GLU A 782 7.78 -44.69 1.36
CA GLU A 782 7.87 -46.06 1.92
C GLU A 782 8.59 -46.09 3.27
N VAL A 783 9.32 -45.05 3.63
CA VAL A 783 9.99 -44.96 4.94
C VAL A 783 9.03 -44.49 6.01
N HIS A 784 8.92 -45.22 7.11
CA HIS A 784 8.00 -44.96 8.21
C HIS A 784 8.72 -44.75 9.54
N TYR A 785 8.19 -43.82 10.34
CA TYR A 785 8.51 -43.66 11.75
C TYR A 785 7.24 -43.83 12.57
N LYS A 786 7.21 -44.79 13.51
CA LYS A 786 6.00 -45.17 14.27
C LYS A 786 4.76 -45.38 13.36
N GLY A 787 4.93 -46.00 12.18
CA GLY A 787 3.86 -46.29 11.24
C GLY A 787 3.38 -45.07 10.40
N LYS A 788 3.99 -43.90 10.50
CA LYS A 788 3.66 -42.73 9.71
C LYS A 788 4.76 -42.35 8.73
N THR A 789 4.37 -41.98 7.50
CA THR A 789 5.28 -41.40 6.51
C THR A 789 5.60 -39.95 6.84
N ILE A 790 6.65 -39.38 6.25
CA ILE A 790 7.02 -37.97 6.47
C ILE A 790 5.93 -37.01 5.94
N ALA A 791 5.18 -37.37 4.89
CA ALA A 791 4.05 -36.60 4.43
C ALA A 791 2.90 -36.59 5.43
N GLN A 792 2.58 -37.75 6.03
CA GLN A 792 1.58 -37.85 7.08
C GLN A 792 1.97 -37.07 8.34
N VAL A 793 3.27 -36.99 8.66
CA VAL A 793 3.75 -36.14 9.75
C VAL A 793 3.54 -34.64 9.43
N LEU A 794 3.77 -34.19 8.19
CA LEU A 794 3.47 -32.82 7.80
C LEU A 794 1.97 -32.50 7.81
N ASP A 795 1.13 -33.48 7.62
CA ASP A 795 -0.33 -33.36 7.64
C ASP A 795 -0.92 -33.36 9.05
N MET A 796 -0.17 -33.80 10.07
CA MET A 796 -0.59 -33.70 11.48
C MET A 796 -0.79 -32.28 11.91
N SER A 797 -1.79 -32.03 12.77
CA SER A 797 -1.85 -30.82 13.56
C SER A 797 -0.66 -30.70 14.51
N ILE A 798 -0.35 -29.48 14.95
CA ILE A 798 0.73 -29.26 15.94
C ILE A 798 0.44 -30.02 17.23
N GLU A 799 -0.81 -30.10 17.66
CA GLU A 799 -1.25 -30.83 18.86
C GLU A 799 -1.02 -32.34 18.69
N GLU A 800 -1.47 -32.94 17.59
CA GLU A 800 -1.23 -34.35 17.27
C GLU A 800 0.28 -34.64 17.15
N GLY A 801 1.02 -33.76 16.43
CA GLY A 801 2.47 -33.88 16.32
C GLY A 801 3.17 -33.82 17.67
N HIS A 802 2.71 -32.97 18.60
CA HIS A 802 3.25 -32.91 19.96
C HIS A 802 3.05 -34.21 20.71
N ALA A 803 1.88 -34.83 20.66
CA ALA A 803 1.59 -36.12 21.24
C ALA A 803 2.42 -37.25 20.59
N PHE A 804 2.51 -37.26 19.24
CA PHE A 804 3.26 -38.26 18.48
C PHE A 804 4.76 -38.23 18.79
N PHE A 805 5.36 -37.07 18.96
CA PHE A 805 6.79 -36.87 19.23
C PHE A 805 7.11 -36.65 20.70
N GLU A 806 6.21 -36.95 21.65
CA GLU A 806 6.42 -36.74 23.09
C GLU A 806 7.71 -37.39 23.58
N SER A 807 8.05 -38.60 23.08
CA SER A 807 9.27 -39.33 23.42
C SER A 807 10.55 -38.77 22.76
N VAL A 808 10.47 -37.71 21.95
CA VAL A 808 11.60 -37.08 21.23
C VAL A 808 11.74 -35.62 21.69
N PRO A 809 12.47 -35.35 22.81
CA PRO A 809 12.54 -34.02 23.44
C PRO A 809 12.99 -32.91 22.48
N ALA A 810 13.87 -33.25 21.53
CA ALA A 810 14.37 -32.32 20.51
C ALA A 810 13.28 -31.78 19.58
N ILE A 811 12.17 -32.53 19.37
CA ILE A 811 11.01 -32.14 18.54
C ILE A 811 9.89 -31.66 19.44
N ALA A 812 9.57 -32.37 20.51
CA ALA A 812 8.47 -32.08 21.43
C ALA A 812 8.52 -30.65 21.99
N ARG A 813 9.70 -30.13 22.27
CA ARG A 813 9.90 -28.75 22.75
C ARG A 813 9.40 -27.71 21.74
N TYR A 814 9.68 -27.90 20.45
CA TYR A 814 9.23 -26.98 19.40
C TYR A 814 7.72 -26.99 19.27
N LEU A 815 7.13 -28.20 19.25
CA LEU A 815 5.68 -28.37 19.09
C LEU A 815 4.93 -27.84 20.32
N LYS A 816 5.48 -28.04 21.53
CA LYS A 816 4.92 -27.46 22.75
C LYS A 816 4.86 -25.96 22.68
N THR A 817 5.92 -25.29 22.22
CA THR A 817 5.94 -23.83 22.13
C THR A 817 4.89 -23.31 21.12
N LEU A 818 4.73 -23.99 19.99
CA LEU A 818 3.67 -23.68 19.01
C LEU A 818 2.27 -23.89 19.60
N ASN A 819 2.09 -24.91 20.42
CA ASN A 819 0.82 -25.18 21.10
C ASN A 819 0.54 -24.13 22.20
N ASP A 820 1.58 -23.72 22.95
CA ASP A 820 1.48 -22.69 24.01
C ASP A 820 1.00 -21.32 23.46
N VAL A 821 1.32 -20.99 22.20
CA VAL A 821 0.83 -19.77 21.52
C VAL A 821 -0.54 -19.94 20.86
N GLY A 822 -1.21 -21.09 21.09
CA GLY A 822 -2.56 -21.34 20.58
C GLY A 822 -2.63 -21.78 19.12
N LEU A 823 -1.57 -22.38 18.56
CA LEU A 823 -1.52 -22.89 17.19
C LEU A 823 -1.71 -24.42 17.10
N GLY A 824 -2.21 -25.07 18.16
CA GLY A 824 -2.36 -26.53 18.20
C GLY A 824 -3.12 -27.12 17.02
N TYR A 825 -4.12 -26.40 16.50
CA TYR A 825 -4.96 -26.82 15.37
C TYR A 825 -4.31 -26.69 13.99
N VAL A 826 -3.25 -25.88 13.84
CA VAL A 826 -2.57 -25.64 12.57
C VAL A 826 -1.76 -26.88 12.17
N ARG A 827 -1.80 -27.26 10.90
CA ARG A 827 -1.01 -28.40 10.42
C ARG A 827 0.45 -28.02 10.25
N LEU A 828 1.35 -28.95 10.57
CA LEU A 828 2.79 -28.74 10.46
C LEU A 828 3.26 -28.34 9.05
N GLY A 829 2.68 -28.94 8.03
CA GLY A 829 2.97 -28.67 6.62
C GLY A 829 2.05 -27.66 5.95
N GLN A 830 1.19 -26.96 6.69
CA GLN A 830 0.27 -25.95 6.12
C GLN A 830 1.04 -24.86 5.40
N SER A 831 0.70 -24.60 4.14
CA SER A 831 1.39 -23.60 3.31
C SER A 831 1.30 -22.20 3.88
N ALA A 832 2.40 -21.45 3.88
CA ALA A 832 2.45 -20.09 4.40
C ALA A 832 1.39 -19.13 3.82
N PRO A 833 1.06 -19.16 2.51
CA PRO A 833 0.00 -18.32 1.94
C PRO A 833 -1.41 -18.62 2.47
N THR A 834 -1.65 -19.82 3.04
CA THR A 834 -2.96 -20.21 3.59
C THR A 834 -3.13 -19.81 5.05
N LEU A 835 -2.05 -19.42 5.73
CA LEU A 835 -2.11 -18.94 7.11
C LEU A 835 -2.73 -17.55 7.18
N SER A 836 -3.52 -17.30 8.21
CA SER A 836 -3.94 -15.93 8.54
C SER A 836 -2.76 -15.09 9.03
N GLY A 837 -2.87 -13.75 8.97
CA GLY A 837 -1.84 -12.85 9.48
C GLY A 837 -1.50 -13.11 10.95
N GLY A 838 -2.51 -13.34 11.79
CA GLY A 838 -2.33 -13.67 13.20
C GLY A 838 -1.68 -15.04 13.44
N GLU A 839 -1.97 -16.06 12.62
CA GLU A 839 -1.28 -17.35 12.69
C GLU A 839 0.19 -17.23 12.32
N ALA A 840 0.50 -16.51 11.21
CA ALA A 840 1.88 -16.26 10.79
C ALA A 840 2.67 -15.53 11.87
N GLN A 841 2.07 -14.53 12.51
CA GLN A 841 2.67 -13.76 13.61
C GLN A 841 2.97 -14.65 14.82
N ARG A 842 2.02 -15.51 15.22
CA ARG A 842 2.22 -16.46 16.32
C ARG A 842 3.29 -17.51 16.02
N VAL A 843 3.44 -17.98 14.76
CA VAL A 843 4.56 -18.86 14.36
C VAL A 843 5.90 -18.14 14.52
N LYS A 844 6.00 -16.86 14.13
CA LYS A 844 7.22 -16.04 14.33
C LYS A 844 7.54 -15.91 15.82
N LEU A 845 6.53 -15.58 16.64
CA LEU A 845 6.69 -15.45 18.09
C LEU A 845 7.16 -16.78 18.72
N ALA A 846 6.54 -17.91 18.35
CA ALA A 846 6.95 -19.23 18.82
C ALA A 846 8.41 -19.57 18.50
N THR A 847 8.87 -19.17 17.31
CA THR A 847 10.26 -19.39 16.87
C THR A 847 11.25 -18.63 17.78
N GLU A 848 10.95 -17.40 18.14
CA GLU A 848 11.80 -16.62 19.03
C GLU A 848 11.78 -17.12 20.49
N LEU A 849 10.63 -17.60 20.97
CA LEU A 849 10.50 -18.21 22.30
C LEU A 849 11.36 -19.47 22.49
N GLN A 850 11.71 -20.16 21.40
CA GLN A 850 12.57 -21.34 21.45
C GLN A 850 14.04 -21.00 21.65
N ARG A 851 14.44 -19.77 21.36
CA ARG A 851 15.82 -19.29 21.53
C ARG A 851 16.11 -19.01 23.00
N ARG A 852 17.37 -19.14 23.38
CA ARG A 852 17.81 -18.82 24.76
C ARG A 852 17.65 -17.33 25.01
N SER A 853 16.88 -16.96 26.01
CA SER A 853 16.71 -15.57 26.43
C SER A 853 17.98 -15.06 27.12
N THR A 854 18.39 -13.85 26.80
CA THR A 854 19.48 -13.10 27.43
C THR A 854 18.96 -12.18 28.55
N GLY A 855 17.63 -11.91 28.56
CA GLY A 855 17.01 -10.91 29.46
C GLY A 855 17.26 -9.47 29.00
N ARG A 856 17.81 -9.26 27.80
CA ARG A 856 18.12 -7.94 27.25
C ARG A 856 17.57 -7.75 25.83
N THR A 857 16.67 -8.64 25.41
CA THR A 857 16.00 -8.58 24.11
C THR A 857 14.77 -7.69 24.19
N ILE A 858 14.57 -6.86 23.17
CA ILE A 858 13.35 -6.09 22.98
C ILE A 858 12.51 -6.72 21.88
N TYR A 859 11.26 -7.03 22.18
CA TYR A 859 10.26 -7.55 21.24
C TYR A 859 9.32 -6.43 20.86
N VAL A 860 9.15 -6.21 19.58
CA VAL A 860 8.22 -5.25 18.99
C VAL A 860 7.15 -6.02 18.23
N LEU A 861 5.90 -5.92 18.67
CA LEU A 861 4.77 -6.60 18.07
C LEU A 861 3.75 -5.58 17.55
N ASP A 862 3.30 -5.78 16.32
CA ASP A 862 2.30 -4.91 15.68
C ASP A 862 0.94 -5.62 15.66
N GLU A 863 -0.01 -5.10 16.45
CA GLU A 863 -1.37 -5.60 16.62
C GLU A 863 -1.44 -7.15 16.77
N PRO A 864 -0.77 -7.73 17.78
CA PRO A 864 -0.67 -9.18 17.92
C PRO A 864 -1.99 -9.89 18.25
N THR A 865 -3.04 -9.15 18.58
CA THR A 865 -4.38 -9.73 18.87
C THR A 865 -5.33 -9.71 17.68
N THR A 866 -4.86 -9.27 16.52
CA THR A 866 -5.65 -9.25 15.28
C THR A 866 -6.21 -10.64 14.97
N GLY A 867 -7.53 -10.74 14.79
CA GLY A 867 -8.24 -11.99 14.48
C GLY A 867 -8.24 -13.04 15.59
N LEU A 868 -7.97 -12.64 16.83
CA LEU A 868 -7.95 -13.55 17.96
C LEU A 868 -9.24 -13.48 18.78
N HIS A 869 -9.79 -14.66 19.10
CA HIS A 869 -10.80 -14.80 20.08
C HIS A 869 -10.27 -14.48 21.50
N PHE A 870 -11.11 -14.07 22.44
CA PHE A 870 -10.77 -13.73 23.83
C PHE A 870 -9.87 -14.77 24.51
N GLU A 871 -10.14 -16.07 24.33
CA GLU A 871 -9.33 -17.15 24.86
C GLU A 871 -7.93 -17.21 24.25
N ASP A 872 -7.78 -16.93 22.96
CA ASP A 872 -6.49 -16.89 22.30
C ASP A 872 -5.69 -15.65 22.74
N VAL A 873 -6.36 -14.51 22.98
CA VAL A 873 -5.74 -13.31 23.59
C VAL A 873 -5.22 -13.63 25.00
N ARG A 874 -5.99 -14.36 25.81
CA ARG A 874 -5.55 -14.79 27.13
C ARG A 874 -4.28 -15.65 27.08
N LYS A 875 -4.23 -16.62 26.15
CA LYS A 875 -3.04 -17.48 25.94
C LYS A 875 -1.83 -16.65 25.50
N LEU A 876 -2.04 -15.72 24.56
CA LEU A 876 -0.97 -14.82 24.08
C LEU A 876 -0.42 -13.96 25.24
N LEU A 877 -1.27 -13.39 26.07
CA LEU A 877 -0.85 -12.58 27.21
C LEU A 877 0.02 -13.37 28.22
N ILE A 878 -0.29 -14.64 28.46
CA ILE A 878 0.54 -15.53 29.28
C ILE A 878 1.95 -15.64 28.70
N VAL A 879 2.04 -15.80 27.38
CA VAL A 879 3.32 -15.93 26.67
C VAL A 879 4.11 -14.63 26.71
N LEU A 880 3.48 -13.48 26.44
CA LEU A 880 4.12 -12.16 26.49
C LEU A 880 4.63 -11.83 27.91
N ASN A 881 3.83 -12.10 28.92
CA ASN A 881 4.25 -11.92 30.31
C ASN A 881 5.45 -12.80 30.69
N ARG A 882 5.51 -14.06 30.22
CA ARG A 882 6.67 -14.96 30.43
C ARG A 882 7.95 -14.38 29.82
N LEU A 883 7.86 -13.71 28.64
CA LEU A 883 9.01 -13.01 28.04
C LEU A 883 9.51 -11.88 28.93
N VAL A 884 8.59 -11.06 29.45
CA VAL A 884 8.94 -9.92 30.32
C VAL A 884 9.51 -10.43 31.66
N ASP A 885 8.90 -11.46 32.24
CA ASP A 885 9.41 -12.09 33.50
C ASP A 885 10.82 -12.66 33.35
N SER A 886 11.24 -12.99 32.13
CA SER A 886 12.61 -13.38 31.78
C SER A 886 13.57 -12.20 31.63
N GLY A 887 13.15 -10.96 31.95
CA GLY A 887 13.95 -9.73 31.91
C GLY A 887 13.91 -8.96 30.59
N ASN A 888 13.20 -9.47 29.58
CA ASN A 888 13.08 -8.82 28.29
C ASN A 888 12.08 -7.66 28.31
N THR A 889 12.13 -6.81 27.28
CA THR A 889 11.15 -5.76 27.06
C THR A 889 10.18 -6.20 25.96
N VAL A 890 8.89 -6.00 26.16
CA VAL A 890 7.86 -6.25 25.15
C VAL A 890 7.13 -4.94 24.87
N ILE A 891 7.15 -4.49 23.62
CA ILE A 891 6.39 -3.34 23.13
C ILE A 891 5.34 -3.86 22.16
N VAL A 892 4.07 -3.53 22.41
CA VAL A 892 2.95 -3.87 21.54
C VAL A 892 2.27 -2.61 21.02
N ILE A 893 1.98 -2.53 19.73
CA ILE A 893 1.01 -1.58 19.19
C ILE A 893 -0.34 -2.26 19.34
N GLU A 894 -1.30 -1.67 20.05
CA GLU A 894 -2.56 -2.36 20.34
C GLU A 894 -3.76 -1.44 20.50
N HIS A 895 -4.92 -1.99 20.13
CA HIS A 895 -6.24 -1.41 20.34
C HIS A 895 -7.11 -2.24 21.31
N ASN A 896 -6.75 -3.49 21.53
CA ASN A 896 -7.46 -4.39 22.43
C ASN A 896 -7.31 -3.96 23.89
N LEU A 897 -8.42 -3.62 24.54
CA LEU A 897 -8.42 -3.10 25.92
C LEU A 897 -7.94 -4.14 26.94
N ASP A 898 -8.13 -5.44 26.68
CA ASP A 898 -7.64 -6.51 27.57
C ASP A 898 -6.11 -6.59 27.58
N VAL A 899 -5.48 -6.32 26.43
CA VAL A 899 -4.02 -6.22 26.33
C VAL A 899 -3.52 -4.93 27.00
N ILE A 900 -4.18 -3.80 26.70
CA ILE A 900 -3.77 -2.50 27.26
C ILE A 900 -3.91 -2.50 28.79
N LYS A 901 -4.99 -3.06 29.35
CA LYS A 901 -5.16 -3.17 30.81
C LYS A 901 -4.13 -4.11 31.46
N SER A 902 -3.57 -5.06 30.67
CA SER A 902 -2.58 -6.03 31.14
C SER A 902 -1.14 -5.50 31.08
N ALA A 903 -0.88 -4.40 30.39
CA ALA A 903 0.44 -3.80 30.24
C ALA A 903 0.94 -3.13 31.54
N ASP A 904 2.25 -3.05 31.73
CA ASP A 904 2.86 -2.30 32.85
C ASP A 904 2.89 -0.79 32.58
N TRP A 905 3.06 -0.42 31.31
CA TRP A 905 3.14 0.98 30.84
C TRP A 905 2.36 1.16 29.54
N VAL A 906 1.68 2.28 29.43
CA VAL A 906 0.90 2.66 28.24
C VAL A 906 1.40 3.99 27.71
N ILE A 907 1.56 4.10 26.40
CA ILE A 907 1.84 5.33 25.66
C ILE A 907 0.68 5.53 24.69
N ASP A 908 -0.10 6.60 24.91
CA ASP A 908 -1.30 6.88 24.11
C ASP A 908 -1.03 8.07 23.16
N LEU A 909 -1.16 7.82 21.86
CA LEU A 909 -0.94 8.80 20.79
C LEU A 909 -2.26 9.34 20.25
N GLY A 910 -2.28 10.62 19.93
CA GLY A 910 -3.47 11.30 19.40
C GLY A 910 -3.27 12.81 19.24
N PRO A 911 -4.35 13.62 19.46
CA PRO A 911 -5.72 13.20 19.83
C PRO A 911 -6.49 12.56 18.67
N GLU A 912 -6.18 12.95 17.43
CA GLU A 912 -6.85 12.48 16.21
C GLU A 912 -5.89 11.67 15.31
N GLY A 913 -6.38 11.22 14.15
CA GLY A 913 -5.56 10.66 13.09
C GLY A 913 -5.03 11.73 12.13
N GLY A 914 -4.01 11.39 11.33
CA GLY A 914 -3.43 12.26 10.31
C GLY A 914 -2.81 13.54 10.89
N SER A 915 -3.06 14.69 10.25
CA SER A 915 -2.51 15.99 10.65
C SER A 915 -2.93 16.45 12.05
N GLY A 916 -4.08 15.99 12.54
CA GLY A 916 -4.56 16.26 13.90
C GLY A 916 -3.98 15.35 14.98
N GLY A 917 -3.10 14.40 14.61
CA GLY A 917 -2.47 13.43 15.50
C GLY A 917 -1.00 13.72 15.78
N GLY A 918 -0.26 12.67 16.08
CA GLY A 918 1.21 12.71 16.20
C GLY A 918 1.74 13.29 17.52
N LEU A 919 0.91 13.39 18.55
CA LEU A 919 1.29 13.83 19.89
C LEU A 919 1.12 12.70 20.91
N VAL A 920 1.93 12.71 21.97
CA VAL A 920 1.70 11.89 23.18
C VAL A 920 0.63 12.57 24.03
N ILE A 921 -0.52 11.92 24.18
CA ILE A 921 -1.67 12.45 24.95
C ILE A 921 -1.58 12.02 26.41
N ALA A 922 -1.14 10.79 26.64
CA ALA A 922 -0.97 10.23 27.98
C ALA A 922 0.14 9.18 27.97
N GLU A 923 0.89 9.10 29.08
CA GLU A 923 1.83 8.01 29.34
C GLU A 923 1.79 7.65 30.82
N GLY A 924 2.06 6.40 31.14
CA GLY A 924 2.05 5.89 32.51
C GLY A 924 1.43 4.51 32.63
N THR A 925 1.07 4.13 33.86
CA THR A 925 0.33 2.87 34.08
C THR A 925 -1.08 2.96 33.47
N PRO A 926 -1.73 1.83 33.14
CA PRO A 926 -3.11 1.84 32.64
C PRO A 926 -4.07 2.66 33.50
N GLU A 927 -3.90 2.61 34.83
CA GLU A 927 -4.73 3.34 35.80
C GLU A 927 -4.48 4.87 35.76
N GLN A 928 -3.26 5.30 35.38
CA GLN A 928 -2.93 6.71 35.22
C GLN A 928 -3.50 7.24 33.90
N VAL A 929 -3.38 6.47 32.82
CA VAL A 929 -3.93 6.81 31.50
C VAL A 929 -5.47 6.88 31.55
N ALA A 930 -6.12 5.97 32.27
CA ALA A 930 -7.56 5.95 32.48
C ALA A 930 -8.12 7.22 33.19
N LYS A 931 -7.28 7.94 33.92
CA LYS A 931 -7.65 9.23 34.56
C LYS A 931 -7.53 10.43 33.60
N ASN A 932 -6.87 10.29 32.46
CA ASN A 932 -6.67 11.39 31.54
C ASN A 932 -7.90 11.55 30.61
N LYS A 933 -8.69 12.58 30.83
CA LYS A 933 -9.91 12.87 30.06
C LYS A 933 -9.66 13.25 28.59
N LYS A 934 -8.41 13.58 28.21
CA LYS A 934 -8.05 13.89 26.82
C LYS A 934 -7.75 12.64 26.00
N SER A 935 -7.53 11.50 26.68
CA SER A 935 -7.25 10.21 26.06
C SER A 935 -8.55 9.48 25.76
N TYR A 936 -8.81 9.22 24.49
CA TYR A 936 -9.92 8.34 24.10
C TYR A 936 -9.71 6.92 24.64
N THR A 937 -8.50 6.37 24.46
CA THR A 937 -8.12 5.07 25.05
C THR A 937 -8.35 5.06 26.55
N GLY A 938 -7.95 6.14 27.26
CA GLY A 938 -8.15 6.28 28.70
C GLY A 938 -9.63 6.22 29.11
N THR A 939 -10.52 6.79 28.31
CA THR A 939 -11.96 6.78 28.58
C THR A 939 -12.52 5.36 28.57
N PHE A 940 -12.23 4.57 27.50
CA PHE A 940 -12.66 3.18 27.41
C PHE A 940 -11.97 2.28 28.45
N LEU A 941 -10.67 2.52 28.68
CA LEU A 941 -9.90 1.77 29.68
C LEU A 941 -10.45 1.96 31.10
N ALA A 942 -10.97 3.15 31.45
CA ALA A 942 -11.58 3.42 32.73
C ALA A 942 -12.83 2.56 32.99
N GLU A 943 -13.60 2.22 31.96
CA GLU A 943 -14.74 1.31 32.01
C GLU A 943 -14.25 -0.14 32.22
N THR A 944 -13.27 -0.57 31.41
CA THR A 944 -12.73 -1.93 31.45
C THR A 944 -12.00 -2.26 32.77
N LEU A 945 -11.37 -1.28 33.42
CA LEU A 945 -10.69 -1.47 34.72
C LEU A 945 -11.67 -1.56 35.91
N LYS A 946 -12.91 -1.08 35.75
CA LYS A 946 -13.98 -1.19 36.77
C LYS A 946 -14.75 -2.50 36.68
N ALA A 947 -14.87 -3.06 35.46
CA ALA A 947 -15.52 -4.34 35.21
C ALA A 947 -14.63 -5.52 35.64
#